data_7591b575775362a929f6799c1fd84e7b
#
_entry.id   7591b575775362a929f6799c1fd84e7b
#
_cell.length_a   1.000
_cell.length_b   1.000
_cell.length_c   1.000
_cell.angle_alpha   90.00
_cell.angle_beta   90.00
_cell.angle_gamma   90.00
#
_symmetry.space_group_name_H-M   'P 1'
#
loop_
_entity.id
_entity.type
_entity.pdbx_description
1 polymer ?
#
loop_
_entity_poly.entity_id
_entity_poly.type
_entity_poly.pdbx_seq_one_letter_code
_entity_poly.pdbx_strand_id
1 'polypeptide(L)'
;FDGVYMNATVYANGHALGTRPYGYSTFEYDLTPYLDRSGENVLAVRVDNSDQPNSRWYSGCGIYRHVWLTTASPLRVAQWGVHAVAQWRKGDTWEVRVDVALHNDGPKAPQAKVRHQLLDPNGRVVARHEGRCQGQVLTVRKPLLWDIYQGHVYQVVTEVVVGGKVVDRVSTPTAFRTFRFDAETGFWLNGRNVKINGVCEHHDFGALGAALDEDALHRKLTRLKAMGVNAVRSSHNPPAPELLAMCDTMGLVVMDESFDMWRRRKTKNDYARFFDQWHERDLSDLVLRDRNHPCVLVWSIGNEVLEQWSGADADELTLEEANLILNAGHDASTLAHGDDLSPNSLLTIHLADIIKRYDTTRPITAGCNEPSPDNHLFKSGAIDLVGFNYHHQWVKDVPKNFPGKPFLFTESVSALQTRGYYRMPSDSVLVLPQRWDLPYADPTMMCSAYDNAHAPWSSTHEETWEVVKHTPYCAGQFIWTGWDYIGEPTPYGYPARSSYFGIIDLAGFPKDIYYMYQSEWTDQPVLHLFPHWNWLPGQTIDLWCYYNQADEVELFINGRSQGVRRKQDDHQYHVMWRVQFEPGEVRVVARQQGREVRSETIRTAGGAEKIRLAADYQGEHTIFVAAEVTDREGTLCPWAENEIYFSAENADIIGVDNGSQFSTERFKSDHRKAFFGKTMVILRVKDPQKPVQVKALAPDFQAASLTTSVRPGRP
;
A
#
# COMPACT_ATOMS: atom_id res chain seq x y z
N PHE A 1 9.42 18.58 -8.90
CA PHE A 1 9.76 17.15 -8.92
C PHE A 1 9.06 16.44 -7.78
N ASP A 2 8.23 15.46 -8.09
CA ASP A 2 7.49 14.72 -7.05
C ASP A 2 8.28 13.56 -6.44
N GLY A 3 9.37 13.16 -7.08
CA GLY A 3 10.29 12.17 -6.56
C GLY A 3 11.43 11.85 -7.53
N VAL A 4 12.65 11.91 -7.02
CA VAL A 4 13.87 11.53 -7.75
C VAL A 4 14.78 10.74 -6.83
N TYR A 5 14.99 9.48 -7.11
CA TYR A 5 15.74 8.60 -6.23
C TYR A 5 17.16 8.40 -6.74
N MET A 6 18.17 8.88 -6.06
CA MET A 6 18.31 9.78 -4.91
C MET A 6 19.48 10.76 -5.17
N ASN A 7 19.79 11.62 -4.19
CA ASN A 7 20.85 12.63 -4.32
C ASN A 7 20.71 13.44 -5.62
N ALA A 8 19.50 13.95 -5.86
CA ALA A 8 19.17 14.65 -7.11
C ALA A 8 19.73 16.07 -7.10
N THR A 9 20.67 16.35 -7.97
CA THR A 9 21.17 17.71 -8.23
C THR A 9 20.57 18.23 -9.52
N VAL A 10 19.86 19.37 -9.45
CA VAL A 10 19.19 19.98 -10.60
C VAL A 10 20.02 21.16 -11.11
N TYR A 11 20.11 21.24 -12.44
CA TYR A 11 20.80 22.32 -13.16
C TYR A 11 19.86 22.97 -14.16
N ALA A 12 19.87 24.29 -14.26
CA ALA A 12 19.23 25.06 -15.31
C ALA A 12 20.30 25.81 -16.09
N ASN A 13 20.39 25.59 -17.41
CA ASN A 13 21.37 26.20 -18.29
C ASN A 13 22.82 26.17 -17.76
N GLY A 14 23.20 25.02 -17.13
CA GLY A 14 24.52 24.82 -16.55
C GLY A 14 24.70 25.34 -15.09
N HIS A 15 23.72 26.08 -14.55
CA HIS A 15 23.75 26.58 -13.18
C HIS A 15 23.15 25.55 -12.22
N ALA A 16 23.88 25.16 -11.17
CA ALA A 16 23.38 24.28 -10.14
C ALA A 16 22.33 24.99 -9.27
N LEU A 17 21.13 24.44 -9.18
CA LEU A 17 20.04 25.01 -8.38
C LEU A 17 20.06 24.47 -6.94
N GLY A 18 20.47 23.23 -6.76
CA GLY A 18 20.57 22.58 -5.46
C GLY A 18 20.51 21.07 -5.55
N THR A 19 20.72 20.41 -4.41
CA THR A 19 20.65 18.97 -4.28
C THR A 19 19.61 18.59 -3.24
N ARG A 20 18.74 17.61 -3.57
CA ARG A 20 17.81 16.98 -2.62
C ARG A 20 18.22 15.52 -2.44
N PRO A 21 18.66 15.11 -1.24
CA PRO A 21 19.16 13.75 -1.02
C PRO A 21 18.06 12.71 -0.85
N TYR A 22 16.93 13.04 -0.18
CA TYR A 22 15.86 12.09 0.11
C TYR A 22 15.02 11.82 -1.14
N GLY A 23 15.09 10.59 -1.63
CA GLY A 23 14.49 10.21 -2.92
C GLY A 23 12.95 10.22 -2.97
N TYR A 24 12.28 10.35 -1.83
CA TYR A 24 10.82 10.32 -1.74
C TYR A 24 10.18 11.70 -1.53
N SER A 25 10.98 12.73 -1.25
CA SER A 25 10.49 14.09 -1.04
C SER A 25 10.14 14.78 -2.35
N THR A 26 9.02 15.51 -2.35
CA THR A 26 8.70 16.49 -3.39
C THR A 26 9.50 17.76 -3.15
N PHE A 27 10.07 18.35 -4.20
CA PHE A 27 10.86 19.59 -4.11
C PHE A 27 10.71 20.45 -5.36
N GLU A 28 10.96 21.76 -5.21
CA GLU A 28 10.92 22.71 -6.31
C GLU A 28 12.11 23.64 -6.31
N TYR A 29 12.42 24.21 -7.48
CA TYR A 29 13.41 25.26 -7.69
C TYR A 29 12.87 26.36 -8.57
N ASP A 30 13.19 27.62 -8.25
CA ASP A 30 12.92 28.77 -9.11
C ASP A 30 13.91 28.81 -10.27
N LEU A 31 13.40 28.71 -11.48
CA LEU A 31 14.20 28.77 -12.72
C LEU A 31 14.36 30.20 -13.24
N THR A 32 13.55 31.16 -12.77
CA THR A 32 13.42 32.51 -13.33
C THR A 32 14.76 33.24 -13.51
N PRO A 33 15.73 33.19 -12.55
CA PRO A 33 17.01 33.87 -12.71
C PRO A 33 17.93 33.26 -13.77
N TYR A 34 17.67 32.02 -14.21
CA TYR A 34 18.56 31.24 -15.07
C TYR A 34 18.00 31.01 -16.47
N LEU A 35 16.76 31.51 -16.76
CA LEU A 35 16.13 31.31 -18.05
C LEU A 35 16.69 32.22 -19.13
N ASP A 36 17.05 31.63 -20.27
CA ASP A 36 17.23 32.38 -21.53
C ASP A 36 15.84 32.61 -22.16
N ARG A 37 15.43 33.87 -22.21
CA ARG A 37 14.13 34.26 -22.78
C ARG A 37 14.12 34.33 -24.33
N SER A 38 15.28 34.18 -24.93
CA SER A 38 15.47 34.27 -26.39
C SER A 38 15.81 32.93 -27.05
N GLY A 39 16.14 31.92 -26.27
CA GLY A 39 16.64 30.62 -26.74
C GLY A 39 16.06 29.42 -26.06
N GLU A 40 16.67 28.29 -26.31
CA GLU A 40 16.35 27.03 -25.63
C GLU A 40 16.84 27.05 -24.18
N ASN A 41 16.07 26.47 -23.30
CA ASN A 41 16.44 26.26 -21.92
C ASN A 41 16.62 24.76 -21.63
N VAL A 42 17.75 24.41 -21.06
CA VAL A 42 18.10 23.03 -20.73
C VAL A 42 18.00 22.81 -19.21
N LEU A 43 17.14 21.91 -18.82
CA LEU A 43 17.06 21.42 -17.45
C LEU A 43 17.76 20.05 -17.39
N ALA A 44 18.81 19.94 -16.58
CA ALA A 44 19.52 18.68 -16.35
C ALA A 44 19.40 18.23 -14.89
N VAL A 45 19.24 16.93 -14.70
CA VAL A 45 19.14 16.33 -13.35
C VAL A 45 20.20 15.25 -13.25
N ARG A 46 21.17 15.46 -12.33
CA ARG A 46 22.12 14.43 -11.94
C ARG A 46 21.53 13.64 -10.79
N VAL A 47 21.45 12.31 -10.94
CA VAL A 47 21.01 11.39 -9.90
C VAL A 47 22.16 10.50 -9.51
N ASP A 48 22.41 10.36 -8.21
CA ASP A 48 23.47 9.50 -7.70
C ASP A 48 22.91 8.50 -6.68
N ASN A 49 22.65 7.29 -7.16
CA ASN A 49 22.20 6.14 -6.37
C ASN A 49 23.27 5.01 -6.37
N SER A 50 24.55 5.38 -6.45
CA SER A 50 25.64 4.41 -6.50
C SER A 50 25.98 3.78 -5.16
N ASP A 51 25.72 4.50 -4.06
CA ASP A 51 25.98 4.00 -2.70
C ASP A 51 24.89 2.99 -2.30
N GLN A 52 25.26 1.70 -2.25
CA GLN A 52 24.38 0.58 -1.94
C GLN A 52 24.96 -0.29 -0.80
N PRO A 53 24.11 -0.98 -0.04
CA PRO A 53 22.66 -0.86 0.04
C PRO A 53 22.22 0.45 0.72
N ASN A 54 21.10 1.03 0.28
CA ASN A 54 20.53 2.23 0.92
C ASN A 54 19.04 2.08 1.31
N SER A 55 18.47 0.91 1.05
CA SER A 55 17.17 0.47 1.58
C SER A 55 17.11 -1.05 1.62
N ARG A 56 16.09 -1.62 2.26
CA ARG A 56 15.86 -3.08 2.32
C ARG A 56 15.00 -3.57 1.15
N TRP A 57 14.31 -2.68 0.45
CA TRP A 57 13.44 -2.96 -0.69
C TRP A 57 13.94 -2.24 -1.96
N TYR A 58 13.36 -2.57 -3.10
CA TYR A 58 13.68 -1.92 -4.37
C TYR A 58 13.12 -0.49 -4.42
N SER A 59 14.00 0.47 -4.59
CA SER A 59 13.64 1.90 -4.63
C SER A 59 13.67 2.50 -6.03
N GLY A 60 14.23 1.82 -7.00
CA GLY A 60 14.49 2.36 -8.34
C GLY A 60 15.70 3.30 -8.37
N CYS A 61 15.84 4.01 -9.48
CA CYS A 61 16.89 5.04 -9.67
C CYS A 61 16.40 6.06 -10.71
N GLY A 62 16.64 7.33 -10.45
CA GLY A 62 16.27 8.39 -11.37
C GLY A 62 14.95 9.08 -11.04
N ILE A 63 14.42 9.81 -12.02
CA ILE A 63 13.12 10.46 -11.95
C ILE A 63 12.05 9.37 -12.09
N TYR A 64 11.25 9.12 -11.04
CA TYR A 64 10.26 8.04 -11.04
C TYR A 64 8.83 8.50 -10.77
N ARG A 65 8.64 9.79 -10.43
CA ARG A 65 7.35 10.48 -10.27
C ARG A 65 7.29 11.67 -11.22
N HIS A 66 6.17 12.40 -11.25
CA HIS A 66 5.97 13.50 -12.17
C HIS A 66 6.95 14.67 -11.97
N VAL A 67 7.19 15.40 -13.06
CA VAL A 67 7.93 16.65 -13.08
C VAL A 67 7.01 17.73 -13.64
N TRP A 68 6.83 18.81 -12.88
CA TRP A 68 5.92 19.89 -13.19
C TRP A 68 6.69 21.18 -13.49
N LEU A 69 6.27 21.88 -14.53
CA LEU A 69 6.68 23.25 -14.77
C LEU A 69 5.51 24.17 -14.43
N THR A 70 5.70 24.99 -13.39
CA THR A 70 4.69 25.95 -12.93
C THR A 70 5.09 27.35 -13.33
N THR A 71 4.18 28.10 -13.95
CA THR A 71 4.33 29.53 -14.23
C THR A 71 3.31 30.30 -13.41
N ALA A 72 3.74 31.33 -12.71
CA ALA A 72 2.89 32.12 -11.85
C ALA A 72 3.29 33.60 -11.82
N SER A 73 2.41 34.46 -11.31
CA SER A 73 2.73 35.86 -11.03
C SER A 73 3.75 36.00 -9.92
N PRO A 74 4.50 37.12 -9.86
CA PRO A 74 5.43 37.38 -8.74
C PRO A 74 4.73 37.30 -7.37
N LEU A 75 3.50 37.80 -7.25
CA LEU A 75 2.67 37.56 -6.08
C LEU A 75 1.75 36.38 -6.37
N ARG A 76 1.88 35.29 -5.58
CA ARG A 76 1.15 34.04 -5.74
C ARG A 76 0.90 33.36 -4.41
N VAL A 77 0.09 32.32 -4.39
CA VAL A 77 0.00 31.39 -3.28
C VAL A 77 1.35 30.68 -3.17
N ALA A 78 1.91 30.59 -1.96
CA ALA A 78 3.14 29.81 -1.73
C ALA A 78 2.90 28.32 -2.03
N GLN A 79 3.98 27.58 -2.32
CA GLN A 79 3.89 26.14 -2.48
C GLN A 79 3.20 25.53 -1.25
N TRP A 80 2.15 24.72 -1.47
CA TRP A 80 1.28 24.15 -0.42
C TRP A 80 0.74 25.18 0.57
N GLY A 81 0.62 26.43 0.14
CA GLY A 81 0.29 27.57 0.99
C GLY A 81 -1.18 27.67 1.42
N VAL A 82 -2.07 26.85 0.87
CA VAL A 82 -3.47 26.79 1.32
C VAL A 82 -3.63 25.69 2.36
N HIS A 83 -4.27 26.02 3.49
CA HIS A 83 -4.69 25.05 4.49
C HIS A 83 -6.20 25.14 4.71
N ALA A 84 -6.92 24.10 4.30
CA ALA A 84 -8.38 24.03 4.33
C ALA A 84 -8.85 22.94 5.31
N VAL A 85 -9.40 23.34 6.45
CA VAL A 85 -9.85 22.41 7.51
C VAL A 85 -11.35 22.47 7.64
N ALA A 86 -12.02 21.37 7.32
CA ALA A 86 -13.46 21.23 7.53
C ALA A 86 -13.76 20.77 8.96
N GLN A 87 -14.70 21.43 9.62
CA GLN A 87 -15.10 21.12 10.99
C GLN A 87 -16.62 21.10 11.11
N TRP A 88 -17.15 20.05 11.74
CA TRP A 88 -18.52 20.00 12.17
C TRP A 88 -18.76 21.00 13.32
N ARG A 89 -19.87 21.71 13.28
CA ARG A 89 -20.25 22.67 14.33
C ARG A 89 -21.42 22.16 15.15
N LYS A 90 -22.61 22.12 14.53
CA LYS A 90 -23.83 21.63 15.17
C LYS A 90 -24.85 21.22 14.12
N GLY A 91 -25.66 20.21 14.43
CA GLY A 91 -26.73 19.75 13.52
C GLY A 91 -26.15 19.46 12.12
N ASP A 92 -26.70 20.10 11.11
CA ASP A 92 -26.28 19.95 9.72
C ASP A 92 -25.21 20.97 9.27
N THR A 93 -24.69 21.80 10.19
CA THR A 93 -23.83 22.94 9.86
C THR A 93 -22.35 22.55 10.01
N TRP A 94 -21.58 22.81 8.95
CA TRP A 94 -20.15 22.64 8.85
C TRP A 94 -19.47 23.93 8.45
N GLU A 95 -18.21 24.09 8.82
CA GLU A 95 -17.36 25.20 8.43
C GLU A 95 -16.06 24.66 7.84
N VAL A 96 -15.60 25.29 6.75
CA VAL A 96 -14.26 25.09 6.21
C VAL A 96 -13.47 26.36 6.53
N ARG A 97 -12.52 26.25 7.45
CA ARG A 97 -11.55 27.32 7.71
C ARG A 97 -10.43 27.23 6.69
N VAL A 98 -10.12 28.37 6.07
CA VAL A 98 -9.07 28.47 5.06
C VAL A 98 -8.04 29.52 5.49
N ASP A 99 -6.79 29.11 5.58
CA ASP A 99 -5.63 29.96 5.79
C ASP A 99 -4.73 29.88 4.55
N VAL A 100 -4.19 31.04 4.11
CA VAL A 100 -3.39 31.15 2.89
C VAL A 100 -2.05 31.82 3.19
N ALA A 101 -0.97 31.17 2.82
CA ALA A 101 0.36 31.75 2.76
C ALA A 101 0.65 32.25 1.34
N LEU A 102 1.03 33.52 1.21
CA LEU A 102 1.43 34.13 -0.07
C LEU A 102 2.94 34.21 -0.17
N HIS A 103 3.44 34.10 -1.38
CA HIS A 103 4.83 34.35 -1.74
C HIS A 103 4.91 35.53 -2.74
N ASN A 104 5.93 36.38 -2.57
CA ASN A 104 6.11 37.55 -3.45
C ASN A 104 7.60 37.70 -3.83
N ASP A 105 7.90 37.58 -5.12
CA ASP A 105 9.22 37.80 -5.70
C ASP A 105 9.44 39.27 -6.10
N GLY A 106 8.40 40.09 -6.02
CA GLY A 106 8.49 41.51 -6.35
C GLY A 106 9.13 42.33 -5.23
N PRO A 107 9.63 43.55 -5.55
CA PRO A 107 10.34 44.39 -4.60
C PRO A 107 9.43 44.90 -3.45
N LYS A 108 8.13 44.91 -3.65
CA LYS A 108 7.12 45.28 -2.66
C LYS A 108 5.87 44.45 -2.86
N ALA A 109 5.40 43.82 -1.77
CA ALA A 109 4.15 43.08 -1.81
C ALA A 109 2.97 44.03 -2.04
N PRO A 110 2.19 43.86 -3.10
CA PRO A 110 0.98 44.67 -3.31
C PRO A 110 -0.10 44.28 -2.29
N GLN A 111 -1.02 45.21 -2.03
CA GLN A 111 -2.18 44.91 -1.20
C GLN A 111 -3.07 43.90 -1.94
N ALA A 112 -3.19 42.71 -1.39
CA ALA A 112 -3.97 41.62 -1.97
C ALA A 112 -5.15 41.24 -1.05
N LYS A 113 -6.20 40.76 -1.69
CA LYS A 113 -7.29 40.01 -1.06
C LYS A 113 -7.29 38.58 -1.59
N VAL A 114 -7.83 37.67 -0.84
CA VAL A 114 -8.09 36.30 -1.29
C VAL A 114 -9.59 36.07 -1.42
N ARG A 115 -9.98 35.39 -2.48
CA ARG A 115 -11.34 34.95 -2.73
C ARG A 115 -11.38 33.45 -2.77
N HIS A 116 -12.31 32.87 -2.00
CA HIS A 116 -12.51 31.43 -1.96
C HIS A 116 -13.87 31.05 -2.55
N GLN A 117 -13.88 29.97 -3.34
CA GLN A 117 -15.07 29.27 -3.75
C GLN A 117 -14.94 27.81 -3.31
N LEU A 118 -15.93 27.28 -2.63
CA LEU A 118 -16.02 25.88 -2.31
C LEU A 118 -16.89 25.18 -3.35
N LEU A 119 -16.32 24.23 -4.06
CA LEU A 119 -17.02 23.41 -5.06
C LEU A 119 -17.36 22.06 -4.45
N ASP A 120 -18.58 21.60 -4.70
CA ASP A 120 -19.01 20.24 -4.35
C ASP A 120 -18.38 19.19 -5.30
N PRO A 121 -18.53 17.87 -5.05
CA PRO A 121 -17.99 16.83 -5.92
C PRO A 121 -18.49 16.87 -7.38
N ASN A 122 -19.57 17.61 -7.65
CA ASN A 122 -20.10 17.81 -8.99
C ASN A 122 -19.64 19.14 -9.64
N GLY A 123 -18.71 19.86 -9.00
CA GLY A 123 -18.16 21.13 -9.49
C GLY A 123 -19.07 22.35 -9.26
N ARG A 124 -20.13 22.23 -8.44
CA ARG A 124 -21.04 23.35 -8.14
C ARG A 124 -20.51 24.16 -6.97
N VAL A 125 -20.56 25.48 -7.07
CA VAL A 125 -20.18 26.37 -5.98
C VAL A 125 -21.26 26.32 -4.87
N VAL A 126 -20.85 25.87 -3.67
CA VAL A 126 -21.74 25.74 -2.49
C VAL A 126 -21.48 26.79 -1.43
N ALA A 127 -20.32 27.47 -1.44
CA ALA A 127 -20.01 28.60 -0.57
C ALA A 127 -18.99 29.54 -1.24
N ARG A 128 -18.99 30.82 -0.83
CA ARG A 128 -18.04 31.83 -1.28
C ARG A 128 -17.65 32.74 -0.13
N HIS A 129 -16.41 33.19 -0.14
CA HIS A 129 -15.93 34.23 0.78
C HIS A 129 -14.79 35.03 0.14
N GLU A 130 -14.70 36.34 0.46
CA GLU A 130 -13.60 37.22 0.08
C GLU A 130 -13.10 37.99 1.31
N GLY A 131 -11.80 38.04 1.52
CA GLY A 131 -11.25 38.76 2.68
C GLY A 131 -9.74 38.73 2.74
N ARG A 132 -9.19 38.65 3.95
CA ARG A 132 -7.76 38.57 4.23
C ARG A 132 -7.25 37.13 4.05
N CYS A 133 -5.93 36.93 4.07
CA CYS A 133 -5.31 35.63 3.85
C CYS A 133 -5.56 34.61 4.98
N GLN A 134 -5.91 35.06 6.18
CA GLN A 134 -5.98 34.18 7.36
C GLN A 134 -7.40 34.16 7.95
N GLY A 135 -7.78 32.97 8.46
CA GLY A 135 -8.97 32.77 9.27
C GLY A 135 -10.29 32.92 8.52
N GLN A 136 -10.32 32.71 7.21
CA GLN A 136 -11.55 32.76 6.43
C GLN A 136 -12.39 31.52 6.65
N VAL A 137 -13.70 31.68 6.72
CA VAL A 137 -14.64 30.60 6.99
C VAL A 137 -15.71 30.51 5.90
N LEU A 138 -15.86 29.33 5.35
CA LEU A 138 -16.90 28.95 4.41
C LEU A 138 -17.91 28.03 5.13
N THR A 139 -19.16 28.46 5.24
CA THR A 139 -20.20 27.68 5.93
C THR A 139 -21.03 26.88 4.94
N VAL A 140 -21.22 25.59 5.24
CA VAL A 140 -21.98 24.64 4.40
C VAL A 140 -23.02 23.93 5.27
N ARG A 141 -24.19 23.69 4.70
CA ARG A 141 -25.25 22.91 5.34
C ARG A 141 -25.47 21.60 4.61
N LYS A 142 -25.53 20.49 5.36
CA LYS A 142 -25.76 19.14 4.84
C LYS A 142 -24.78 18.74 3.72
N PRO A 143 -23.45 18.87 3.91
CA PRO A 143 -22.53 18.42 2.91
C PRO A 143 -22.59 16.89 2.76
N LEU A 144 -22.17 16.38 1.59
CA LEU A 144 -21.86 14.97 1.41
C LEU A 144 -20.62 14.64 2.23
N LEU A 145 -20.72 13.66 3.11
CA LEU A 145 -19.60 13.25 3.96
C LEU A 145 -18.65 12.34 3.18
N TRP A 146 -17.36 12.54 3.39
CA TRP A 146 -16.33 11.58 2.99
C TRP A 146 -16.38 10.38 3.94
N ASP A 147 -16.41 9.18 3.39
CA ASP A 147 -16.49 7.94 4.16
C ASP A 147 -15.73 6.83 3.44
N ILE A 148 -15.56 5.68 4.09
CA ILE A 148 -14.99 4.49 3.48
C ILE A 148 -15.81 4.12 2.24
N TYR A 149 -15.11 3.99 1.13
CA TYR A 149 -15.65 3.72 -0.22
C TYR A 149 -16.57 4.80 -0.79
N GLN A 150 -16.65 5.95 -0.13
CA GLN A 150 -17.41 7.13 -0.53
C GLN A 150 -16.52 8.37 -0.49
N GLY A 151 -15.71 8.54 -1.52
CA GLY A 151 -14.76 9.64 -1.64
C GLY A 151 -15.39 10.95 -2.12
N HIS A 152 -16.26 11.56 -1.31
CA HIS A 152 -16.84 12.87 -1.62
C HIS A 152 -15.83 13.98 -1.34
N VAL A 153 -15.01 14.31 -2.36
CA VAL A 153 -14.00 15.35 -2.30
C VAL A 153 -14.56 16.67 -2.80
N TYR A 154 -14.40 17.71 -2.00
CA TYR A 154 -14.70 19.11 -2.34
C TYR A 154 -13.42 19.82 -2.75
N GLN A 155 -13.54 20.93 -3.49
CA GLN A 155 -12.41 21.75 -3.91
C GLN A 155 -12.56 23.17 -3.38
N VAL A 156 -11.54 23.62 -2.63
CA VAL A 156 -11.40 25.04 -2.28
C VAL A 156 -10.60 25.72 -3.38
N VAL A 157 -11.28 26.47 -4.25
CA VAL A 157 -10.63 27.32 -5.24
C VAL A 157 -10.26 28.64 -4.60
N THR A 158 -8.97 28.92 -4.49
CA THR A 158 -8.42 30.14 -3.92
C THR A 158 -7.86 31.03 -5.02
N GLU A 159 -8.34 32.28 -5.11
CA GLU A 159 -7.88 33.31 -6.02
C GLU A 159 -7.20 34.45 -5.26
N VAL A 160 -6.02 34.87 -5.70
CA VAL A 160 -5.32 36.06 -5.20
C VAL A 160 -5.72 37.24 -6.09
N VAL A 161 -6.27 38.30 -5.47
CA VAL A 161 -6.83 39.48 -6.18
C VAL A 161 -6.06 40.72 -5.79
N VAL A 162 -5.52 41.42 -6.81
CA VAL A 162 -4.80 42.69 -6.68
C VAL A 162 -5.45 43.73 -7.62
N GLY A 163 -5.88 44.86 -7.08
CA GLY A 163 -6.53 45.91 -7.88
C GLY A 163 -7.76 45.42 -8.65
N GLY A 164 -8.49 44.45 -8.11
CA GLY A 164 -9.68 43.86 -8.74
C GLY A 164 -9.37 42.76 -9.79
N LYS A 165 -8.10 42.47 -10.09
CA LYS A 165 -7.68 41.43 -11.03
C LYS A 165 -7.18 40.18 -10.29
N VAL A 166 -7.57 38.99 -10.77
CA VAL A 166 -7.01 37.73 -10.32
C VAL A 166 -5.60 37.59 -10.86
N VAL A 167 -4.61 37.44 -9.97
CA VAL A 167 -3.20 37.31 -10.31
C VAL A 167 -2.69 35.87 -10.11
N ASP A 168 -3.36 35.09 -9.27
CA ASP A 168 -3.05 33.67 -9.09
C ASP A 168 -4.32 32.89 -8.69
N ARG A 169 -4.32 31.58 -8.99
CA ARG A 169 -5.45 30.68 -8.69
C ARG A 169 -4.97 29.28 -8.43
N VAL A 170 -5.35 28.72 -7.27
CA VAL A 170 -5.05 27.33 -6.90
C VAL A 170 -6.31 26.61 -6.45
N SER A 171 -6.34 25.30 -6.65
CA SER A 171 -7.40 24.42 -6.17
C SER A 171 -6.82 23.44 -5.13
N THR A 172 -7.51 23.32 -4.00
CA THR A 172 -7.07 22.51 -2.85
C THR A 172 -8.18 21.55 -2.44
N PRO A 173 -7.91 20.24 -2.33
CA PRO A 173 -8.91 19.29 -1.89
C PRO A 173 -9.28 19.50 -0.42
N THR A 174 -10.53 19.24 -0.09
CA THR A 174 -11.03 19.14 1.29
C THR A 174 -12.23 18.21 1.33
N ALA A 175 -12.62 17.75 2.51
CA ALA A 175 -13.84 16.95 2.66
C ALA A 175 -14.43 17.10 4.08
N PHE A 176 -15.70 16.74 4.20
CA PHE A 176 -16.44 16.78 5.45
C PHE A 176 -16.47 15.40 6.06
N ARG A 177 -15.82 15.23 7.20
CA ARG A 177 -15.80 14.00 7.99
C ARG A 177 -15.49 14.30 9.45
N THR A 178 -15.96 13.46 10.33
CA THR A 178 -15.51 13.38 11.72
C THR A 178 -14.85 12.04 11.97
N PHE A 179 -13.75 12.01 12.69
CA PHE A 179 -13.11 10.76 13.09
C PHE A 179 -12.45 10.91 14.46
N ARG A 180 -12.30 9.80 15.14
CA ARG A 180 -11.52 9.70 16.38
C ARG A 180 -10.99 8.28 16.56
N PHE A 181 -9.89 8.20 17.27
CA PHE A 181 -9.35 6.97 17.83
C PHE A 181 -9.65 6.97 19.33
N ASP A 182 -10.21 5.91 19.82
CA ASP A 182 -10.72 5.77 21.18
C ASP A 182 -10.05 4.59 21.87
N ALA A 183 -9.58 4.80 23.11
CA ALA A 183 -8.81 3.81 23.85
C ALA A 183 -9.59 2.56 24.27
N GLU A 184 -10.93 2.60 24.26
CA GLU A 184 -11.78 1.49 24.68
C GLU A 184 -12.51 0.84 23.51
N THR A 185 -12.79 1.62 22.45
CA THR A 185 -13.68 1.20 21.36
C THR A 185 -13.05 1.26 19.97
N GLY A 186 -11.77 1.67 19.85
CA GLY A 186 -11.04 1.68 18.60
C GLY A 186 -11.37 2.88 17.70
N PHE A 187 -11.53 2.66 16.40
CA PHE A 187 -11.69 3.74 15.42
C PHE A 187 -13.16 4.05 15.13
N TRP A 188 -13.47 5.36 15.01
CA TRP A 188 -14.78 5.90 14.68
C TRP A 188 -14.68 6.86 13.50
N LEU A 189 -15.57 6.69 12.52
CA LEU A 189 -15.72 7.58 11.37
C LEU A 189 -17.19 7.97 11.21
N ASN A 190 -17.45 9.27 11.17
CA ASN A 190 -18.82 9.82 11.04
C ASN A 190 -19.83 9.25 12.03
N GLY A 191 -19.39 9.05 13.28
CA GLY A 191 -20.22 8.51 14.36
C GLY A 191 -20.44 7.00 14.32
N ARG A 192 -19.83 6.26 13.39
CA ARG A 192 -19.85 4.80 13.32
C ARG A 192 -18.53 4.20 13.78
N ASN A 193 -18.59 3.16 14.60
CA ASN A 193 -17.40 2.36 14.93
C ASN A 193 -17.02 1.49 13.73
N VAL A 194 -15.79 1.60 13.28
CA VAL A 194 -15.28 0.93 12.07
C VAL A 194 -13.92 0.30 12.38
N LYS A 195 -13.71 -0.92 11.91
CA LYS A 195 -12.39 -1.54 11.97
C LYS A 195 -11.55 -1.11 10.77
N ILE A 196 -10.30 -0.69 11.01
CA ILE A 196 -9.33 -0.44 9.95
C ILE A 196 -8.85 -1.80 9.43
N ASN A 197 -9.23 -2.11 8.20
CA ASN A 197 -8.81 -3.27 7.43
C ASN A 197 -7.74 -2.79 6.43
N GLY A 198 -6.53 -2.57 6.94
CA GLY A 198 -5.45 -1.94 6.21
C GLY A 198 -4.42 -2.92 5.68
N VAL A 199 -3.63 -2.44 4.73
CA VAL A 199 -2.43 -3.10 4.21
C VAL A 199 -1.28 -2.10 4.12
N CYS A 200 -0.05 -2.60 4.32
CA CYS A 200 1.17 -1.89 3.98
C CYS A 200 1.49 -2.06 2.50
N GLU A 201 1.97 -0.99 1.85
CA GLU A 201 2.32 -1.02 0.43
C GLU A 201 3.65 -0.32 0.18
N HIS A 202 4.54 -0.99 -0.56
CA HIS A 202 5.69 -0.37 -1.20
C HIS A 202 5.28 0.29 -2.52
N HIS A 203 6.13 1.18 -3.04
CA HIS A 203 5.84 2.03 -4.19
C HIS A 203 6.15 1.41 -5.56
N ASP A 204 6.63 0.17 -5.63
CA ASP A 204 6.90 -0.50 -6.89
C ASP A 204 5.63 -1.10 -7.53
N PHE A 205 5.73 -1.35 -8.81
CA PHE A 205 4.68 -1.95 -9.65
C PHE A 205 5.18 -3.23 -10.34
N GLY A 206 5.97 -4.05 -9.62
CA GLY A 206 6.51 -5.30 -10.14
C GLY A 206 7.29 -5.09 -11.44
N ALA A 207 6.81 -5.68 -12.53
CA ALA A 207 7.48 -5.60 -13.85
C ALA A 207 7.69 -4.17 -14.39
N LEU A 208 6.95 -3.17 -13.90
CA LEU A 208 7.13 -1.76 -14.26
C LEU A 208 8.18 -1.05 -13.38
N GLY A 209 8.70 -1.70 -12.35
CA GLY A 209 9.63 -1.11 -11.40
C GLY A 209 8.98 -0.01 -10.55
N ALA A 210 9.74 1.03 -10.20
CA ALA A 210 9.27 2.13 -9.35
C ALA A 210 8.63 3.29 -10.14
N ALA A 211 8.73 3.30 -11.48
CA ALA A 211 8.17 4.36 -12.29
C ALA A 211 6.65 4.43 -12.13
N LEU A 212 6.16 5.60 -11.71
CA LEU A 212 4.74 5.81 -11.45
C LEU A 212 3.92 5.60 -12.74
N ASP A 213 3.00 4.67 -12.67
CA ASP A 213 1.94 4.44 -13.66
C ASP A 213 0.61 4.51 -12.93
N GLU A 214 -0.20 5.53 -13.24
CA GLU A 214 -1.47 5.77 -12.53
C GLU A 214 -2.49 4.66 -12.76
N ASP A 215 -2.47 4.02 -13.93
CA ASP A 215 -3.34 2.88 -14.21
C ASP A 215 -2.94 1.64 -13.39
N ALA A 216 -1.62 1.39 -13.26
CA ALA A 216 -1.11 0.32 -12.40
C ALA A 216 -1.44 0.58 -10.93
N LEU A 217 -1.30 1.82 -10.46
CA LEU A 217 -1.65 2.23 -9.11
C LEU A 217 -3.16 2.03 -8.86
N HIS A 218 -4.00 2.47 -9.78
CA HIS A 218 -5.45 2.30 -9.65
C HIS A 218 -5.86 0.83 -9.70
N ARG A 219 -5.22 0.01 -10.56
CA ARG A 219 -5.42 -1.45 -10.58
C ARG A 219 -5.12 -2.05 -9.20
N LYS A 220 -3.98 -1.68 -8.61
CA LYS A 220 -3.55 -2.13 -7.28
C LYS A 220 -4.60 -1.79 -6.23
N LEU A 221 -5.00 -0.53 -6.11
CA LEU A 221 -5.99 -0.08 -5.14
C LEU A 221 -7.38 -0.68 -5.37
N THR A 222 -7.81 -0.82 -6.62
CA THR A 222 -9.10 -1.44 -6.96
C THR A 222 -9.16 -2.90 -6.51
N ARG A 223 -8.08 -3.66 -6.71
CA ARG A 223 -8.01 -5.07 -6.28
C ARG A 223 -7.99 -5.21 -4.77
N LEU A 224 -7.25 -4.35 -4.07
CA LEU A 224 -7.25 -4.28 -2.62
C LEU A 224 -8.65 -3.92 -2.07
N LYS A 225 -9.29 -2.92 -2.64
CA LYS A 225 -10.66 -2.53 -2.27
C LYS A 225 -11.67 -3.67 -2.47
N ALA A 226 -11.55 -4.44 -3.55
CA ALA A 226 -12.42 -5.60 -3.82
C ALA A 226 -12.23 -6.73 -2.79
N MET A 227 -11.08 -6.81 -2.13
CA MET A 227 -10.83 -7.71 -0.99
C MET A 227 -11.45 -7.20 0.32
N GLY A 228 -11.83 -5.93 0.39
CA GLY A 228 -12.35 -5.30 1.60
C GLY A 228 -11.35 -4.40 2.33
N VAL A 229 -10.19 -4.12 1.73
CA VAL A 229 -9.23 -3.13 2.25
C VAL A 229 -9.88 -1.76 2.25
N ASN A 230 -9.82 -1.08 3.40
CA ASN A 230 -10.31 0.28 3.59
C ASN A 230 -9.21 1.28 3.98
N ALA A 231 -7.97 0.81 4.12
CA ALA A 231 -6.84 1.64 4.51
C ALA A 231 -5.51 1.18 3.89
N VAL A 232 -4.60 2.13 3.65
CA VAL A 232 -3.24 1.88 3.15
C VAL A 232 -2.23 2.61 4.03
N ARG A 233 -1.12 1.94 4.38
CA ARG A 233 0.07 2.55 4.97
C ARG A 233 1.14 2.68 3.90
N SER A 234 1.66 3.90 3.72
CA SER A 234 2.75 4.16 2.77
C SER A 234 4.10 3.73 3.38
N SER A 235 4.46 2.49 3.16
CA SER A 235 5.65 1.88 3.77
C SER A 235 6.90 2.15 2.94
N HIS A 236 7.94 2.71 3.47
CA HIS A 236 8.10 3.41 4.75
C HIS A 236 8.65 4.80 4.44
N ASN A 237 7.90 5.59 3.68
CA ASN A 237 8.36 6.85 3.07
C ASN A 237 7.19 7.68 2.54
N PRO A 238 7.41 8.96 2.24
CA PRO A 238 6.42 9.82 1.61
C PRO A 238 5.84 9.21 0.33
N PRO A 239 4.50 9.06 0.23
CA PRO A 239 3.86 8.47 -0.93
C PRO A 239 3.89 9.39 -2.15
N ALA A 240 3.60 8.84 -3.34
CA ALA A 240 3.29 9.65 -4.51
C ALA A 240 2.01 10.46 -4.26
N PRO A 241 1.94 11.74 -4.70
CA PRO A 241 0.73 12.55 -4.58
C PRO A 241 -0.51 11.88 -5.18
N GLU A 242 -0.33 11.12 -6.26
CA GLU A 242 -1.39 10.39 -6.96
C GLU A 242 -1.99 9.27 -6.10
N LEU A 243 -1.20 8.64 -5.22
CA LEU A 243 -1.73 7.67 -4.26
C LEU A 243 -2.77 8.33 -3.35
N LEU A 244 -2.46 9.50 -2.81
CA LEU A 244 -3.37 10.22 -1.91
C LEU A 244 -4.62 10.70 -2.67
N ALA A 245 -4.46 11.26 -3.87
CA ALA A 245 -5.58 11.70 -4.69
C ALA A 245 -6.53 10.55 -5.05
N MET A 246 -5.98 9.36 -5.36
CA MET A 246 -6.80 8.16 -5.60
C MET A 246 -7.48 7.66 -4.32
N CYS A 247 -6.76 7.63 -3.20
CA CYS A 247 -7.35 7.25 -1.90
C CYS A 247 -8.46 8.23 -1.47
N ASP A 248 -8.28 9.53 -1.72
CA ASP A 248 -9.31 10.54 -1.48
C ASP A 248 -10.61 10.22 -2.22
N THR A 249 -10.52 9.94 -3.52
CA THR A 249 -11.69 9.67 -4.37
C THR A 249 -12.26 8.27 -4.20
N MET A 250 -11.43 7.29 -3.82
CA MET A 250 -11.88 5.91 -3.58
C MET A 250 -12.45 5.70 -2.18
N GLY A 251 -12.27 6.66 -1.26
CA GLY A 251 -12.65 6.52 0.14
C GLY A 251 -11.79 5.49 0.87
N LEU A 252 -10.47 5.57 0.73
CA LEU A 252 -9.51 4.74 1.44
C LEU A 252 -8.75 5.59 2.46
N VAL A 253 -8.67 5.13 3.70
CA VAL A 253 -7.88 5.79 4.75
C VAL A 253 -6.39 5.62 4.46
N VAL A 254 -5.59 6.64 4.77
CA VAL A 254 -4.13 6.57 4.64
C VAL A 254 -3.46 6.86 5.98
N MET A 255 -2.53 5.98 6.36
CA MET A 255 -1.46 6.28 7.31
C MET A 255 -0.27 6.74 6.50
N ASP A 256 0.04 8.04 6.60
CA ASP A 256 1.10 8.69 5.84
C ASP A 256 2.41 8.65 6.63
N GLU A 257 3.40 7.93 6.10
CA GLU A 257 4.64 7.65 6.82
C GLU A 257 5.83 8.39 6.22
N SER A 258 6.63 8.96 7.11
CA SER A 258 7.75 9.84 6.72
C SER A 258 9.07 9.12 6.52
N PHE A 259 9.47 8.26 7.47
CA PHE A 259 10.81 7.68 7.52
C PHE A 259 10.81 6.20 7.93
N ASP A 260 11.70 5.41 7.30
CA ASP A 260 12.01 4.05 7.77
C ASP A 260 13.04 4.05 8.91
N MET A 261 13.93 5.02 8.95
CA MET A 261 14.96 5.21 9.97
C MET A 261 15.13 6.68 10.34
N TRP A 262 15.71 6.93 11.51
CA TRP A 262 16.09 8.26 11.93
C TRP A 262 17.62 8.44 11.85
N ARG A 263 18.30 8.76 12.95
CA ARG A 263 19.75 8.96 12.99
C ARG A 263 20.54 7.65 12.90
N ARG A 264 19.95 6.53 13.34
CA ARG A 264 20.59 5.22 13.35
C ARG A 264 20.26 4.46 12.10
N ARG A 265 21.29 3.90 11.46
CA ARG A 265 21.19 3.21 10.18
C ARG A 265 20.57 1.83 10.35
N LYS A 266 19.77 1.42 9.37
CA LYS A 266 19.32 0.06 9.15
C LYS A 266 20.06 -0.60 8.00
N THR A 267 20.58 0.20 7.08
CA THR A 267 21.47 -0.25 6.00
C THR A 267 22.63 0.72 5.85
N LYS A 268 23.74 0.23 5.26
CA LYS A 268 25.01 0.96 5.22
C LYS A 268 24.93 2.40 4.72
N ASN A 269 24.10 2.65 3.70
CA ASN A 269 24.03 3.94 3.01
C ASN A 269 22.61 4.51 2.98
N ASP A 270 21.79 4.23 3.99
CA ASP A 270 20.43 4.71 4.06
C ASP A 270 20.30 6.21 4.40
N TYR A 271 19.06 6.67 4.55
CA TYR A 271 18.76 8.08 4.81
C TYR A 271 19.32 8.62 6.13
N ALA A 272 19.67 7.76 7.10
CA ALA A 272 20.22 8.22 8.38
C ALA A 272 21.44 9.14 8.21
N ARG A 273 22.26 8.95 7.15
CA ARG A 273 23.40 9.80 6.80
C ARG A 273 23.02 11.27 6.48
N PHE A 274 21.75 11.53 6.18
CA PHE A 274 21.21 12.85 5.86
C PHE A 274 20.24 13.37 6.92
N PHE A 275 19.82 12.52 7.86
CA PHE A 275 18.76 12.80 8.81
C PHE A 275 18.98 14.09 9.59
N ASP A 276 20.13 14.28 10.19
CA ASP A 276 20.41 15.47 11.04
C ASP A 276 20.23 16.79 10.30
N GLN A 277 20.56 16.82 8.99
CA GLN A 277 20.49 18.04 8.19
C GLN A 277 19.14 18.23 7.50
N TRP A 278 18.39 17.15 7.23
CA TRP A 278 17.26 17.19 6.32
C TRP A 278 15.91 16.81 6.92
N HIS A 279 15.89 16.12 8.09
CA HIS A 279 14.64 15.60 8.66
C HIS A 279 13.57 16.69 8.88
N GLU A 280 13.97 17.87 9.35
CA GLU A 280 13.00 18.95 9.61
C GLU A 280 12.35 19.44 8.31
N ARG A 281 13.15 19.60 7.25
CA ARG A 281 12.62 20.00 5.94
C ARG A 281 11.81 18.90 5.31
N ASP A 282 12.32 17.66 5.30
CA ASP A 282 11.63 16.54 4.67
C ASP A 282 10.28 16.24 5.34
N LEU A 283 10.22 16.28 6.67
CA LEU A 283 8.98 16.08 7.41
C LEU A 283 8.02 17.27 7.26
N SER A 284 8.53 18.51 7.27
CA SER A 284 7.71 19.70 7.02
C SER A 284 7.08 19.68 5.62
N ASP A 285 7.88 19.37 4.61
CA ASP A 285 7.42 19.29 3.22
C ASP A 285 6.34 18.20 3.04
N LEU A 286 6.48 17.04 3.69
CA LEU A 286 5.46 15.99 3.71
C LEU A 286 4.14 16.51 4.27
N VAL A 287 4.16 17.09 5.47
CA VAL A 287 2.93 17.54 6.14
C VAL A 287 2.27 18.69 5.38
N LEU A 288 3.04 19.66 4.91
CA LEU A 288 2.53 20.78 4.12
C LEU A 288 1.87 20.31 2.82
N ARG A 289 2.48 19.33 2.13
CA ARG A 289 1.96 18.76 0.89
C ARG A 289 0.65 18.01 1.13
N ASP A 290 0.60 17.20 2.20
CA ASP A 290 -0.42 16.15 2.33
C ASP A 290 -1.55 16.48 3.32
N ARG A 291 -1.40 17.53 4.16
CA ARG A 291 -2.39 17.89 5.20
C ARG A 291 -3.81 18.21 4.70
N ASN A 292 -3.98 18.54 3.43
CA ASN A 292 -5.30 18.81 2.86
C ASN A 292 -6.00 17.56 2.31
N HIS A 293 -5.29 16.43 2.19
CA HIS A 293 -5.88 15.19 1.70
C HIS A 293 -6.84 14.59 2.75
N PRO A 294 -8.15 14.44 2.42
CA PRO A 294 -9.10 13.85 3.35
C PRO A 294 -8.83 12.40 3.72
N CYS A 295 -8.16 11.63 2.87
CA CYS A 295 -7.81 10.24 3.15
C CYS A 295 -6.76 10.09 4.27
N VAL A 296 -5.87 11.07 4.46
CA VAL A 296 -4.86 11.02 5.52
C VAL A 296 -5.53 11.21 6.88
N LEU A 297 -5.48 10.20 7.73
CA LEU A 297 -6.06 10.23 9.08
C LEU A 297 -5.02 10.05 10.19
N VAL A 298 -3.81 9.59 9.85
CA VAL A 298 -2.73 9.33 10.81
C VAL A 298 -1.40 9.75 10.18
N TRP A 299 -0.57 10.45 10.96
CA TRP A 299 0.83 10.71 10.63
C TRP A 299 1.71 9.67 11.31
N SER A 300 2.59 9.01 10.57
CA SER A 300 3.60 8.10 11.12
C SER A 300 4.99 8.71 10.97
N ILE A 301 5.69 8.87 12.09
CA ILE A 301 7.01 9.53 12.12
C ILE A 301 8.19 8.58 11.95
N GLY A 302 7.95 7.28 11.94
CA GLY A 302 9.02 6.29 11.75
C GLY A 302 8.52 4.85 11.76
N ASN A 303 9.33 3.99 11.14
CA ASN A 303 9.12 2.56 11.11
C ASN A 303 10.28 1.85 11.81
N GLU A 304 10.01 1.11 12.88
CA GLU A 304 10.98 0.25 13.58
C GLU A 304 12.35 0.92 13.78
N VAL A 305 12.31 2.22 14.11
CA VAL A 305 13.54 3.01 14.29
C VAL A 305 14.34 2.47 15.47
N LEU A 306 15.68 2.46 15.35
CA LEU A 306 16.55 1.91 16.39
C LEU A 306 16.59 2.78 17.66
N GLU A 307 16.06 3.96 17.58
CA GLU A 307 15.85 4.89 18.70
C GLU A 307 14.81 4.42 19.72
N GLN A 308 14.10 3.33 19.46
CA GLN A 308 13.27 2.63 20.45
C GLN A 308 14.10 2.17 21.67
N TRP A 309 15.39 1.92 21.46
CA TRP A 309 16.34 1.44 22.45
C TRP A 309 17.52 2.39 22.61
N SER A 310 18.20 2.38 23.77
CA SER A 310 19.48 3.04 23.98
C SER A 310 20.63 2.12 23.57
N GLY A 311 21.76 2.69 23.12
CA GLY A 311 23.01 1.97 22.94
C GLY A 311 23.13 1.06 21.70
N ALA A 312 22.14 1.09 20.80
CA ALA A 312 22.26 0.37 19.53
C ALA A 312 23.12 1.20 18.55
N ASP A 313 24.42 0.94 18.48
CA ASP A 313 25.32 1.53 17.49
C ASP A 313 25.14 0.80 16.16
N ALA A 314 24.23 1.30 15.34
CA ALA A 314 23.91 0.74 14.01
C ALA A 314 24.90 1.21 12.93
N ASP A 315 25.81 2.14 13.25
CA ASP A 315 26.69 2.78 12.26
C ASP A 315 27.71 1.82 11.62
N GLU A 316 27.93 0.65 12.21
CA GLU A 316 28.87 -0.37 11.70
C GLU A 316 28.20 -1.71 11.33
N LEU A 317 26.87 -1.83 11.44
CA LEU A 317 26.16 -3.08 11.24
C LEU A 317 26.00 -3.43 9.74
N THR A 318 26.13 -4.71 9.43
CA THR A 318 25.65 -5.27 8.15
C THR A 318 24.13 -5.28 8.11
N LEU A 319 23.53 -5.46 6.92
CA LEU A 319 22.08 -5.61 6.80
C LEU A 319 21.55 -6.77 7.66
N GLU A 320 22.28 -7.87 7.73
CA GLU A 320 21.92 -9.05 8.53
C GLU A 320 21.94 -8.72 10.03
N GLU A 321 22.96 -8.01 10.49
CA GLU A 321 23.07 -7.58 11.90
C GLU A 321 22.01 -6.56 12.28
N ALA A 322 21.71 -5.58 11.41
CA ALA A 322 20.63 -4.62 11.65
C ALA A 322 19.27 -5.33 11.73
N ASN A 323 19.01 -6.28 10.84
CA ASN A 323 17.81 -7.10 10.89
C ASN A 323 17.76 -7.98 12.15
N LEU A 324 18.90 -8.53 12.59
CA LEU A 324 18.98 -9.31 13.83
C LEU A 324 18.59 -8.45 15.04
N ILE A 325 19.10 -7.22 15.14
CA ILE A 325 18.75 -6.28 16.21
C ILE A 325 17.26 -5.95 16.20
N LEU A 326 16.67 -5.72 15.03
CA LEU A 326 15.25 -5.41 14.91
C LEU A 326 14.32 -6.55 15.41
N ASN A 327 14.79 -7.78 15.33
CA ASN A 327 13.99 -8.98 15.60
C ASN A 327 14.44 -9.79 16.82
N ALA A 328 15.60 -9.47 17.42
CA ALA A 328 16.06 -10.08 18.66
C ALA A 328 15.43 -9.37 19.87
N GLY A 329 15.13 -10.12 20.91
CA GLY A 329 14.72 -9.53 22.18
C GLY A 329 15.82 -8.64 22.74
N HIS A 330 15.48 -7.40 23.08
CA HIS A 330 16.42 -6.45 23.68
C HIS A 330 16.44 -6.61 25.19
N ASP A 331 17.63 -6.38 25.79
CA ASP A 331 17.76 -6.33 27.23
C ASP A 331 17.01 -5.14 27.80
N ALA A 332 16.31 -5.33 28.94
CA ALA A 332 15.56 -4.27 29.62
C ALA A 332 16.41 -3.05 29.96
N SER A 333 17.74 -3.20 30.07
CA SER A 333 18.67 -2.08 30.29
C SER A 333 18.75 -1.09 29.13
N THR A 334 18.30 -1.49 27.94
CA THR A 334 18.27 -0.61 26.75
C THR A 334 17.00 0.22 26.64
N LEU A 335 15.98 -0.08 27.47
CA LEU A 335 14.74 0.67 27.55
C LEU A 335 14.92 1.94 28.41
N ALA A 336 13.96 2.85 28.36
CA ALA A 336 13.98 4.06 29.16
C ALA A 336 13.83 3.77 30.66
N HIS A 337 14.64 4.39 31.47
CA HIS A 337 14.61 4.23 32.93
C HIS A 337 14.27 5.56 33.62
N GLY A 338 13.43 5.47 34.67
CA GLY A 338 13.04 6.64 35.47
C GLY A 338 12.10 7.60 34.74
N ASP A 339 12.03 8.83 35.27
CA ASP A 339 11.10 9.86 34.75
C ASP A 339 11.78 10.86 33.80
N ASP A 340 13.10 10.79 33.67
CA ASP A 340 13.85 11.67 32.77
C ASP A 340 13.71 11.27 31.31
N LEU A 341 13.52 12.27 30.44
CA LEU A 341 13.46 12.05 29.01
C LEU A 341 14.85 11.82 28.42
N SER A 342 15.01 10.70 27.74
CA SER A 342 16.23 10.40 27.00
C SER A 342 16.39 11.26 25.75
N PRO A 343 17.58 11.32 25.14
CA PRO A 343 17.77 11.97 23.84
C PRO A 343 16.84 11.43 22.74
N ASN A 344 16.54 10.13 22.77
CA ASN A 344 15.61 9.49 21.82
C ASN A 344 14.15 9.92 22.05
N SER A 345 13.74 10.04 23.33
CA SER A 345 12.43 10.60 23.69
C SER A 345 12.31 12.06 23.27
N LEU A 346 13.36 12.87 23.47
CA LEU A 346 13.39 14.27 23.03
C LEU A 346 13.34 14.41 21.51
N LEU A 347 14.01 13.52 20.77
CA LEU A 347 13.93 13.48 19.30
C LEU A 347 12.50 13.14 18.84
N THR A 348 11.84 12.21 19.52
CA THR A 348 10.43 11.85 19.22
C THR A 348 9.52 13.07 19.41
N ILE A 349 9.69 13.82 20.50
CA ILE A 349 8.94 15.06 20.74
C ILE A 349 9.23 16.09 19.62
N HIS A 350 10.50 16.27 19.26
CA HIS A 350 10.89 17.19 18.20
C HIS A 350 10.21 16.88 16.86
N LEU A 351 10.19 15.61 16.45
CA LEU A 351 9.53 15.20 15.20
C LEU A 351 8.01 15.42 15.28
N ALA A 352 7.39 15.08 16.40
CA ALA A 352 5.97 15.35 16.62
C ALA A 352 5.64 16.86 16.57
N ASP A 353 6.50 17.71 17.13
CA ASP A 353 6.33 19.16 17.12
C ASP A 353 6.46 19.76 15.72
N ILE A 354 7.30 19.18 14.85
CA ILE A 354 7.37 19.58 13.43
C ILE A 354 6.00 19.37 12.76
N ILE A 355 5.38 18.22 12.96
CA ILE A 355 4.04 17.94 12.42
C ILE A 355 3.02 18.94 12.99
N LYS A 356 2.99 19.12 14.31
CA LYS A 356 2.00 19.96 15.02
C LYS A 356 2.09 21.44 14.67
N ARG A 357 3.22 21.93 14.13
CA ARG A 357 3.32 23.29 13.56
C ARG A 357 2.38 23.49 12.37
N TYR A 358 2.08 22.43 11.62
CA TYR A 358 1.36 22.49 10.35
C TYR A 358 -0.01 21.81 10.38
N ASP A 359 -0.16 20.78 11.23
CA ASP A 359 -1.40 20.04 11.39
C ASP A 359 -1.57 19.51 12.83
N THR A 360 -2.64 19.95 13.48
CA THR A 360 -3.04 19.50 14.83
C THR A 360 -4.31 18.65 14.80
N THR A 361 -4.81 18.29 13.61
CA THR A 361 -6.11 17.63 13.45
C THR A 361 -6.03 16.10 13.41
N ARG A 362 -4.83 15.55 13.25
CA ARG A 362 -4.58 14.12 13.12
C ARG A 362 -3.64 13.61 14.20
N PRO A 363 -3.85 12.38 14.72
CA PRO A 363 -2.92 11.77 15.67
C PRO A 363 -1.59 11.39 15.00
N ILE A 364 -0.56 11.34 15.85
CA ILE A 364 0.79 10.92 15.48
C ILE A 364 1.05 9.53 16.04
N THR A 365 1.62 8.66 15.21
CA THR A 365 2.08 7.31 15.57
C THR A 365 3.50 7.06 15.06
N ALA A 366 4.04 5.92 15.40
CA ALA A 366 5.21 5.29 14.80
C ALA A 366 5.00 3.77 14.78
N GLY A 367 5.52 3.09 13.77
CA GLY A 367 5.54 1.63 13.73
C GLY A 367 6.60 1.10 14.70
N CYS A 368 6.18 0.58 15.85
CA CYS A 368 7.08 0.12 16.89
C CYS A 368 7.08 -1.40 17.01
N ASN A 369 8.25 -2.02 16.85
CA ASN A 369 8.44 -3.44 17.11
C ASN A 369 8.91 -3.75 18.55
N GLU A 370 9.11 -2.71 19.39
CA GLU A 370 9.26 -2.85 20.83
C GLU A 370 7.94 -2.49 21.52
N PRO A 371 7.17 -3.47 22.04
CA PRO A 371 5.84 -3.23 22.60
C PRO A 371 5.86 -2.74 24.06
N SER A 372 7.04 -2.63 24.70
CA SER A 372 7.15 -2.15 26.08
C SER A 372 6.70 -0.70 26.21
N PRO A 373 5.98 -0.32 27.29
CA PRO A 373 5.70 1.08 27.57
C PRO A 373 6.96 1.91 27.86
N ASP A 374 8.07 1.27 28.19
CA ASP A 374 9.37 1.89 28.40
C ASP A 374 10.21 2.04 27.12
N ASN A 375 9.67 1.67 25.96
CA ASN A 375 10.20 2.09 24.66
C ASN A 375 10.37 3.62 24.64
N HIS A 376 11.53 4.10 24.25
CA HIS A 376 11.86 5.54 24.29
C HIS A 376 10.89 6.42 23.53
N LEU A 377 10.28 5.91 22.44
CA LEU A 377 9.29 6.63 21.67
C LEU A 377 7.97 6.78 22.46
N PHE A 378 7.49 5.72 23.09
CA PHE A 378 6.28 5.77 23.93
C PHE A 378 6.51 6.61 25.20
N LYS A 379 7.69 6.48 25.80
CA LYS A 379 8.07 7.24 27.00
C LYS A 379 8.12 8.75 26.76
N SER A 380 8.32 9.20 25.51
CA SER A 380 8.30 10.61 25.14
C SER A 380 6.95 11.30 25.44
N GLY A 381 5.85 10.55 25.47
CA GLY A 381 4.49 11.07 25.56
C GLY A 381 3.96 11.73 24.28
N ALA A 382 4.78 11.86 23.24
CA ALA A 382 4.43 12.54 21.98
C ALA A 382 3.65 11.65 21.01
N ILE A 383 3.62 10.33 21.22
CA ILE A 383 2.83 9.39 20.44
C ILE A 383 1.37 9.43 20.92
N ASP A 384 0.48 9.88 20.04
CA ASP A 384 -0.94 9.99 20.33
C ASP A 384 -1.69 8.66 20.18
N LEU A 385 -1.27 7.84 19.23
CA LEU A 385 -1.83 6.54 18.85
C LEU A 385 -0.74 5.48 18.95
N VAL A 386 -0.90 4.53 19.87
CA VAL A 386 0.06 3.42 20.05
C VAL A 386 0.02 2.52 18.83
N GLY A 387 1.16 2.34 18.18
CA GLY A 387 1.33 1.50 16.99
C GLY A 387 2.29 0.34 17.27
N PHE A 388 1.79 -0.89 17.12
CA PHE A 388 2.65 -2.07 17.16
C PHE A 388 2.88 -2.61 15.75
N ASN A 389 4.17 -2.91 15.47
CA ASN A 389 4.51 -3.83 14.40
C ASN A 389 4.54 -5.23 15.01
N TYR A 390 3.65 -6.12 14.53
CA TYR A 390 3.49 -7.49 15.05
C TYR A 390 3.10 -7.55 16.54
N HIS A 391 3.60 -8.53 17.28
CA HIS A 391 3.35 -8.70 18.74
C HIS A 391 1.87 -8.84 19.13
N HIS A 392 1.08 -9.54 18.32
CA HIS A 392 -0.36 -9.78 18.58
C HIS A 392 -0.63 -10.39 19.95
N GLN A 393 0.29 -11.18 20.50
CA GLN A 393 0.20 -11.78 21.83
C GLN A 393 0.22 -10.75 22.98
N TRP A 394 0.72 -9.52 22.74
CA TRP A 394 0.83 -8.46 23.74
C TRP A 394 -0.39 -7.51 23.74
N VAL A 395 -1.31 -7.68 22.82
CA VAL A 395 -2.47 -6.79 22.69
C VAL A 395 -3.30 -6.76 23.96
N LYS A 396 -3.49 -7.88 24.64
CA LYS A 396 -4.22 -7.99 25.92
C LYS A 396 -3.66 -7.07 27.02
N ASP A 397 -2.39 -6.72 26.97
CA ASP A 397 -1.72 -5.89 27.98
C ASP A 397 -1.75 -4.39 27.62
N VAL A 398 -2.22 -4.02 26.42
CA VAL A 398 -2.28 -2.61 25.96
C VAL A 398 -3.08 -1.71 26.91
N PRO A 399 -4.29 -2.04 27.38
CA PRO A 399 -5.03 -1.17 28.30
C PRO A 399 -4.30 -0.91 29.63
N LYS A 400 -3.50 -1.88 30.07
CA LYS A 400 -2.69 -1.77 31.31
C LYS A 400 -1.43 -0.94 31.05
N ASN A 401 -0.72 -1.22 29.97
CA ASN A 401 0.59 -0.63 29.67
C ASN A 401 0.47 0.78 29.08
N PHE A 402 -0.65 1.09 28.43
CA PHE A 402 -0.91 2.38 27.76
C PHE A 402 -2.29 2.93 28.18
N PRO A 403 -2.53 3.21 29.45
CA PRO A 403 -3.85 3.63 29.91
C PRO A 403 -4.32 4.90 29.22
N GLY A 404 -5.52 4.87 28.66
CA GLY A 404 -6.15 5.99 27.97
C GLY A 404 -5.60 6.29 26.57
N LYS A 405 -4.64 5.51 26.04
CA LYS A 405 -4.12 5.66 24.69
C LYS A 405 -4.86 4.73 23.71
N PRO A 406 -5.30 5.23 22.57
CA PRO A 406 -5.81 4.37 21.50
C PRO A 406 -4.69 3.54 20.88
N PHE A 407 -5.06 2.41 20.27
CA PHE A 407 -4.13 1.41 19.76
C PHE A 407 -4.54 0.89 18.37
N LEU A 408 -3.56 0.61 17.53
CA LEU A 408 -3.70 -0.17 16.30
C LEU A 408 -2.41 -0.94 15.98
N PHE A 409 -2.51 -1.94 15.10
CA PHE A 409 -1.35 -2.53 14.46
C PHE A 409 -0.90 -1.66 13.27
N THR A 410 0.25 -1.03 13.41
CA THR A 410 0.92 -0.32 12.30
C THR A 410 1.46 -1.28 11.26
N GLU A 411 1.80 -2.50 11.70
CA GLU A 411 2.21 -3.60 10.84
C GLU A 411 1.81 -4.93 11.48
N SER A 412 1.22 -5.82 10.72
CA SER A 412 0.80 -7.13 11.22
C SER A 412 1.07 -8.20 10.17
N VAL A 413 1.20 -9.41 10.60
CA VAL A 413 1.32 -10.59 9.74
C VAL A 413 2.45 -10.51 8.72
N SER A 414 3.44 -11.35 8.83
CA SER A 414 4.44 -11.63 7.78
C SER A 414 4.33 -13.12 7.44
N ALA A 415 3.16 -13.54 6.96
CA ALA A 415 2.96 -14.89 6.46
C ALA A 415 3.67 -15.04 5.11
N LEU A 416 4.11 -16.24 4.80
CA LEU A 416 4.96 -16.56 3.67
C LEU A 416 4.22 -17.49 2.73
N GLN A 417 3.89 -17.03 1.53
CA GLN A 417 3.07 -17.78 0.59
C GLN A 417 3.56 -17.63 -0.85
N THR A 418 3.53 -18.75 -1.59
CA THR A 418 3.70 -18.79 -3.04
C THR A 418 2.40 -19.27 -3.67
N ARG A 419 1.80 -18.48 -4.54
CA ARG A 419 0.56 -18.84 -5.26
C ARG A 419 0.70 -20.18 -5.96
N GLY A 420 -0.21 -21.11 -5.65
CA GLY A 420 -0.34 -22.39 -6.33
C GLY A 420 0.53 -23.52 -5.80
N TYR A 421 1.44 -23.26 -4.84
CA TYR A 421 2.29 -24.28 -4.22
C TYR A 421 1.73 -24.72 -2.86
N TYR A 422 1.55 -26.02 -2.63
CA TYR A 422 0.91 -26.55 -1.43
C TYR A 422 1.75 -27.62 -0.78
N ARG A 423 2.06 -27.45 0.51
CA ARG A 423 2.72 -28.47 1.33
C ARG A 423 1.70 -29.15 2.23
N MET A 424 1.71 -30.45 2.21
CA MET A 424 0.80 -31.31 3.00
C MET A 424 1.59 -32.20 3.93
N PRO A 425 1.06 -32.49 5.12
CA PRO A 425 -0.22 -32.05 5.68
C PRO A 425 -0.21 -30.55 6.03
N SER A 426 -1.39 -29.89 5.97
CA SER A 426 -1.54 -28.44 6.16
C SER A 426 -1.76 -28.01 7.62
N ASP A 427 -1.90 -28.93 8.53
CA ASP A 427 -2.18 -28.70 9.95
C ASP A 427 -0.95 -28.34 10.80
N SER A 428 0.22 -28.27 10.20
CA SER A 428 1.44 -27.83 10.88
C SER A 428 1.81 -26.42 10.45
N VAL A 429 1.95 -25.51 11.41
CA VAL A 429 2.47 -24.16 11.18
C VAL A 429 4.00 -24.20 11.11
N LEU A 430 4.55 -23.57 10.08
CA LEU A 430 5.98 -23.52 9.80
C LEU A 430 6.50 -22.11 10.06
N VAL A 431 7.54 -22.01 10.90
CA VAL A 431 8.29 -20.75 11.09
C VAL A 431 9.52 -20.80 10.17
N LEU A 432 9.62 -19.86 9.23
CA LEU A 432 10.63 -19.88 8.15
C LEU A 432 11.38 -18.53 8.05
N PRO A 433 12.71 -18.51 8.32
CA PRO A 433 13.49 -19.56 8.98
C PRO A 433 12.99 -19.82 10.41
N GLN A 434 13.38 -20.89 11.05
CA GLN A 434 12.96 -21.17 12.42
C GLN A 434 13.39 -20.08 13.42
N ARG A 435 14.53 -19.46 13.13
CA ARG A 435 15.06 -18.32 13.85
C ARG A 435 15.74 -17.40 12.86
N TRP A 436 15.64 -16.11 13.07
CA TRP A 436 16.07 -15.07 12.15
C TRP A 436 17.53 -15.19 11.66
N ASP A 437 18.42 -15.61 12.53
CA ASP A 437 19.85 -15.77 12.28
C ASP A 437 20.24 -17.13 11.71
N LEU A 438 19.29 -18.02 11.48
CA LEU A 438 19.56 -19.33 10.90
C LEU A 438 19.34 -19.30 9.38
N PRO A 439 20.25 -19.94 8.62
CA PRO A 439 20.02 -20.07 7.19
C PRO A 439 18.82 -20.99 6.92
N TYR A 440 18.06 -20.66 5.89
CA TYR A 440 16.97 -21.49 5.39
C TYR A 440 17.22 -21.83 3.92
N ALA A 441 17.05 -23.08 3.57
CA ALA A 441 17.17 -23.55 2.19
C ALA A 441 16.09 -24.60 1.90
N ASP A 442 15.35 -24.40 0.84
CA ASP A 442 14.45 -25.38 0.23
C ASP A 442 14.66 -25.33 -1.27
N PRO A 443 14.95 -26.47 -1.94
CA PRO A 443 15.24 -26.49 -3.37
C PRO A 443 14.10 -25.95 -4.24
N THR A 444 12.87 -25.96 -3.75
CA THR A 444 11.70 -25.42 -4.49
C THR A 444 11.68 -23.89 -4.54
N MET A 445 12.35 -23.22 -3.62
CA MET A 445 12.29 -21.75 -3.45
C MET A 445 10.86 -21.24 -3.24
N MET A 446 9.95 -22.07 -2.69
CA MET A 446 8.54 -21.75 -2.51
C MET A 446 8.09 -21.93 -1.06
N CYS A 447 7.06 -21.19 -0.68
CA CYS A 447 6.36 -21.32 0.59
C CYS A 447 4.93 -21.82 0.33
N SER A 448 4.41 -22.61 1.26
CA SER A 448 3.05 -23.18 1.12
C SER A 448 1.99 -22.09 0.94
N ALA A 449 1.06 -22.28 0.02
CA ALA A 449 -0.06 -21.36 -0.22
C ALA A 449 -1.16 -21.46 0.85
N TYR A 450 -1.17 -22.48 1.68
CA TYR A 450 -2.00 -22.49 2.88
C TYR A 450 -1.54 -21.41 3.86
N ASP A 451 -2.43 -20.95 4.73
CA ASP A 451 -2.07 -20.02 5.81
C ASP A 451 -1.38 -20.75 6.97
N ASN A 452 -0.25 -21.36 6.68
CA ASN A 452 0.48 -22.20 7.62
C ASN A 452 2.01 -22.00 7.60
N ALA A 453 2.49 -20.87 7.09
CA ALA A 453 3.89 -20.51 7.12
C ALA A 453 4.06 -19.01 7.37
N HIS A 454 4.96 -18.64 8.29
CA HIS A 454 5.23 -17.23 8.60
C HIS A 454 6.69 -17.01 9.03
N ALA A 455 7.11 -15.74 9.02
CA ALA A 455 8.40 -15.31 9.52
C ALA A 455 8.47 -15.40 11.06
N PRO A 456 9.67 -15.54 11.66
CA PRO A 456 9.82 -15.78 13.11
C PRO A 456 9.30 -14.67 14.03
N TRP A 457 9.15 -13.44 13.52
CA TRP A 457 8.62 -12.30 14.27
C TRP A 457 7.09 -12.15 14.17
N SER A 458 6.42 -13.06 13.49
CA SER A 458 5.04 -12.89 13.04
C SER A 458 4.13 -14.06 13.40
N SER A 459 3.03 -14.18 12.68
CA SER A 459 1.97 -15.19 12.83
C SER A 459 1.37 -15.53 11.47
N THR A 460 0.44 -16.49 11.46
CA THR A 460 -0.47 -16.69 10.33
C THR A 460 -1.48 -15.54 10.25
N HIS A 461 -2.14 -15.40 9.10
CA HIS A 461 -3.19 -14.39 8.91
C HIS A 461 -4.40 -14.63 9.82
N GLU A 462 -4.85 -15.90 9.93
CA GLU A 462 -5.99 -16.27 10.77
C GLU A 462 -5.73 -15.94 12.24
N GLU A 463 -4.51 -16.24 12.75
CA GLU A 463 -4.14 -15.99 14.13
C GLU A 463 -4.20 -14.51 14.52
N THR A 464 -3.59 -13.63 13.71
CA THR A 464 -3.64 -12.19 14.00
C THR A 464 -5.04 -11.62 13.77
N TRP A 465 -5.75 -12.06 12.72
CA TRP A 465 -7.11 -11.59 12.47
C TRP A 465 -8.06 -11.91 13.62
N GLU A 466 -7.93 -13.09 14.22
CA GLU A 466 -8.68 -13.46 15.42
C GLU A 466 -8.52 -12.43 16.54
N VAL A 467 -7.28 -12.01 16.81
CA VAL A 467 -6.99 -10.99 17.83
C VAL A 467 -7.59 -9.64 17.46
N VAL A 468 -7.40 -9.19 16.21
CA VAL A 468 -7.90 -7.88 15.75
C VAL A 468 -9.42 -7.83 15.77
N LYS A 469 -10.08 -8.89 15.28
CA LYS A 469 -11.54 -8.99 15.18
C LYS A 469 -12.21 -8.92 16.55
N HIS A 470 -11.69 -9.63 17.53
CA HIS A 470 -12.29 -9.80 18.84
C HIS A 470 -11.77 -8.83 19.92
N THR A 471 -10.91 -7.87 19.55
CA THR A 471 -10.42 -6.84 20.46
C THR A 471 -11.09 -5.50 20.17
N PRO A 472 -12.09 -5.05 20.97
CA PRO A 472 -12.85 -3.82 20.70
C PRO A 472 -11.99 -2.56 20.64
N TYR A 473 -11.00 -2.43 21.52
CA TYR A 473 -10.10 -1.27 21.59
C TYR A 473 -9.02 -1.26 20.50
N CYS A 474 -8.80 -2.37 19.79
CA CYS A 474 -7.92 -2.37 18.62
C CYS A 474 -8.63 -1.66 17.45
N ALA A 475 -8.10 -0.52 17.03
CA ALA A 475 -8.68 0.25 15.92
C ALA A 475 -8.61 -0.50 14.58
N GLY A 476 -7.69 -1.46 14.45
CA GLY A 476 -7.48 -2.29 13.27
C GLY A 476 -6.04 -2.65 13.03
N GLN A 477 -5.71 -2.98 11.79
CA GLN A 477 -4.38 -3.44 11.40
C GLN A 477 -3.98 -2.93 10.02
N PHE A 478 -2.67 -2.92 9.76
CA PHE A 478 -2.08 -2.80 8.43
C PHE A 478 -1.23 -4.05 8.17
N ILE A 479 -1.68 -4.91 7.26
CA ILE A 479 -1.06 -6.21 6.99
C ILE A 479 0.22 -6.02 6.18
N TRP A 480 1.27 -6.71 6.53
CA TRP A 480 2.52 -6.82 5.78
C TRP A 480 2.49 -8.06 4.86
N THR A 481 2.16 -7.93 3.56
CA THR A 481 1.72 -6.76 2.79
C THR A 481 0.47 -7.08 1.96
N GLY A 482 -0.18 -6.05 1.39
CA GLY A 482 -1.29 -6.29 0.46
C GLY A 482 -0.82 -6.92 -0.84
N TRP A 483 0.31 -6.49 -1.36
CA TRP A 483 0.89 -6.93 -2.63
C TRP A 483 2.35 -7.36 -2.46
N ASP A 484 2.79 -8.42 -3.14
CA ASP A 484 4.21 -8.73 -3.20
C ASP A 484 4.97 -7.56 -3.85
N TYR A 485 6.20 -7.32 -3.39
CA TYR A 485 7.06 -6.22 -3.84
C TYR A 485 8.47 -6.73 -4.15
N ILE A 486 9.21 -5.98 -4.95
CA ILE A 486 10.61 -6.32 -5.25
C ILE A 486 11.48 -6.02 -4.03
N GLY A 487 12.21 -7.02 -3.56
CA GLY A 487 13.05 -6.98 -2.36
C GLY A 487 12.58 -7.91 -1.25
N GLU A 488 13.34 -7.96 -0.17
CA GLU A 488 13.09 -8.73 1.05
C GLU A 488 12.52 -10.14 0.82
N PRO A 489 13.26 -11.02 0.12
CA PRO A 489 12.74 -12.32 -0.30
C PRO A 489 12.76 -13.37 0.82
N THR A 490 12.61 -12.98 2.09
CA THR A 490 12.53 -13.91 3.23
C THR A 490 11.55 -15.05 2.92
N PRO A 491 11.90 -16.31 3.19
CA PRO A 491 13.07 -16.81 3.94
C PRO A 491 14.29 -17.08 3.06
N TYR A 492 14.24 -16.77 1.77
CA TYR A 492 15.27 -17.10 0.80
C TYR A 492 16.21 -15.92 0.49
N GLY A 493 17.30 -16.25 -0.17
CA GLY A 493 18.17 -15.30 -0.85
C GLY A 493 18.06 -15.44 -2.36
N TYR A 494 18.96 -14.75 -3.10
CA TYR A 494 19.03 -14.88 -4.56
C TYR A 494 19.07 -16.37 -4.99
N PRO A 495 18.30 -16.80 -6.01
CA PRO A 495 17.61 -16.01 -7.04
C PRO A 495 16.25 -15.43 -6.63
N ALA A 496 15.74 -15.69 -5.43
CA ALA A 496 14.55 -14.99 -4.97
C ALA A 496 14.83 -13.48 -4.84
N ARG A 497 13.95 -12.67 -5.40
CA ARG A 497 14.12 -11.21 -5.49
C ARG A 497 12.84 -10.42 -5.20
N SER A 498 11.77 -11.12 -4.93
CA SER A 498 10.47 -10.55 -4.56
C SER A 498 10.04 -11.12 -3.21
N SER A 499 9.26 -10.37 -2.47
CA SER A 499 8.70 -10.80 -1.19
C SER A 499 7.75 -12.00 -1.36
N TYR A 500 7.52 -12.71 -0.25
CA TYR A 500 6.53 -13.78 -0.13
C TYR A 500 5.33 -13.34 0.70
N PHE A 501 5.35 -12.12 1.25
CA PHE A 501 4.41 -11.58 2.23
C PHE A 501 3.08 -11.14 1.65
N GLY A 502 3.05 -10.77 0.36
CA GLY A 502 1.86 -10.21 -0.28
C GLY A 502 0.67 -11.17 -0.27
N ILE A 503 -0.52 -10.64 -0.02
CA ILE A 503 -1.79 -11.34 -0.22
C ILE A 503 -2.08 -11.54 -1.72
N ILE A 504 -1.55 -10.64 -2.53
CA ILE A 504 -1.58 -10.67 -4.00
C ILE A 504 -0.13 -10.82 -4.48
N ASP A 505 0.12 -11.67 -5.49
CA ASP A 505 1.46 -11.87 -6.03
C ASP A 505 1.96 -10.66 -6.85
N LEU A 506 3.25 -10.65 -7.22
CA LEU A 506 3.88 -9.53 -7.91
C LEU A 506 3.21 -9.18 -9.26
N ALA A 507 2.70 -10.18 -9.98
CA ALA A 507 1.95 -10.00 -11.24
C ALA A 507 0.52 -9.49 -11.02
N GLY A 508 0.01 -9.60 -9.80
CA GLY A 508 -1.31 -9.17 -9.40
C GLY A 508 -2.36 -10.28 -9.33
N PHE A 509 -1.96 -11.54 -9.34
CA PHE A 509 -2.88 -12.63 -9.10
C PHE A 509 -3.11 -12.83 -7.60
N PRO A 510 -4.37 -12.92 -7.13
CA PRO A 510 -4.67 -13.23 -5.75
C PRO A 510 -4.06 -14.57 -5.32
N LYS A 511 -3.51 -14.62 -4.11
CA LYS A 511 -3.22 -15.87 -3.40
C LYS A 511 -4.49 -16.34 -2.67
N ASP A 512 -4.54 -17.58 -2.19
CA ASP A 512 -5.78 -18.12 -1.60
C ASP A 512 -6.25 -17.32 -0.37
N ILE A 513 -5.33 -16.78 0.40
CA ILE A 513 -5.62 -15.95 1.59
C ILE A 513 -6.42 -14.67 1.27
N TYR A 514 -6.36 -14.16 0.04
CA TYR A 514 -7.20 -13.05 -0.42
C TYR A 514 -8.68 -13.32 -0.16
N TYR A 515 -9.12 -14.54 -0.38
CA TYR A 515 -10.53 -14.92 -0.23
C TYR A 515 -10.95 -15.09 1.23
N MET A 516 -9.99 -15.40 2.13
CA MET A 516 -10.25 -15.35 3.58
C MET A 516 -10.64 -13.93 3.99
N TYR A 517 -9.80 -12.94 3.65
CA TYR A 517 -10.09 -11.55 3.98
C TYR A 517 -11.33 -11.03 3.28
N GLN A 518 -11.55 -11.38 2.00
CA GLN A 518 -12.77 -10.99 1.29
C GLN A 518 -14.02 -11.54 1.99
N SER A 519 -13.96 -12.76 2.50
CA SER A 519 -15.09 -13.38 3.23
C SER A 519 -15.37 -12.72 4.58
N GLU A 520 -14.34 -12.13 5.22
CA GLU A 520 -14.43 -11.50 6.53
C GLU A 520 -14.68 -9.99 6.45
N TRP A 521 -14.20 -9.32 5.42
CA TRP A 521 -14.20 -7.87 5.30
C TRP A 521 -15.26 -7.30 4.38
N THR A 522 -15.96 -8.15 3.63
CA THR A 522 -16.99 -7.71 2.68
C THR A 522 -18.29 -8.48 2.84
N ASP A 523 -19.38 -7.86 2.38
CA ASP A 523 -20.68 -8.51 2.20
C ASP A 523 -20.82 -9.22 0.84
N GLN A 524 -19.73 -9.28 0.06
CA GLN A 524 -19.72 -10.03 -1.19
C GLN A 524 -19.76 -11.52 -0.89
N PRO A 525 -20.52 -12.27 -1.67
CA PRO A 525 -20.60 -13.70 -1.49
C PRO A 525 -19.27 -14.37 -1.87
N VAL A 526 -18.66 -15.08 -0.94
CA VAL A 526 -17.41 -15.83 -1.12
C VAL A 526 -17.65 -17.32 -0.91
N LEU A 527 -17.13 -18.12 -1.82
CA LEU A 527 -16.94 -19.56 -1.70
C LEU A 527 -15.68 -19.89 -2.50
N HIS A 528 -14.59 -20.24 -1.83
CA HIS A 528 -13.29 -20.47 -2.47
C HIS A 528 -12.70 -21.78 -1.99
N LEU A 529 -12.66 -22.75 -2.90
CA LEU A 529 -12.13 -24.10 -2.68
C LEU A 529 -10.72 -24.21 -3.26
N PHE A 530 -9.78 -24.69 -2.47
CA PHE A 530 -8.39 -24.93 -2.88
C PHE A 530 -7.78 -26.11 -2.13
N PRO A 531 -6.66 -26.69 -2.58
CA PRO A 531 -5.90 -26.41 -3.80
C PRO A 531 -6.60 -26.87 -5.08
N HIS A 532 -5.90 -26.71 -6.21
CA HIS A 532 -6.28 -27.32 -7.50
C HIS A 532 -6.44 -28.84 -7.39
N TRP A 533 -7.08 -29.48 -8.41
CA TRP A 533 -7.36 -30.91 -8.38
C TRP A 533 -6.52 -31.69 -9.44
N ASN A 534 -5.19 -31.46 -9.44
CA ASN A 534 -4.21 -32.19 -10.26
C ASN A 534 -3.08 -32.71 -9.37
N TRP A 535 -3.20 -33.96 -8.96
CA TRP A 535 -2.27 -34.62 -8.04
C TRP A 535 -1.94 -36.03 -8.53
N LEU A 536 -1.12 -36.78 -7.80
CA LEU A 536 -0.83 -38.17 -8.11
C LEU A 536 -1.93 -39.07 -7.53
N PRO A 537 -2.41 -40.10 -8.29
CA PRO A 537 -3.40 -41.03 -7.78
C PRO A 537 -2.98 -41.63 -6.42
N GLY A 538 -3.92 -41.60 -5.47
CA GLY A 538 -3.71 -42.07 -4.11
C GLY A 538 -2.98 -41.11 -3.17
N GLN A 539 -2.56 -39.95 -3.63
CA GLN A 539 -2.00 -38.89 -2.78
C GLN A 539 -3.09 -38.33 -1.85
N THR A 540 -2.75 -38.13 -0.58
CA THR A 540 -3.63 -37.47 0.39
C THR A 540 -3.56 -35.96 0.23
N ILE A 541 -4.71 -35.30 0.05
CA ILE A 541 -4.85 -33.88 -0.22
C ILE A 541 -5.69 -33.22 0.86
N ASP A 542 -5.24 -32.09 1.36
CA ASP A 542 -5.99 -31.23 2.26
C ASP A 542 -6.71 -30.17 1.44
N LEU A 543 -8.04 -30.30 1.29
CA LEU A 543 -8.88 -29.32 0.64
C LEU A 543 -9.38 -28.33 1.67
N TRP A 544 -9.04 -27.05 1.49
CA TRP A 544 -9.54 -25.94 2.31
C TRP A 544 -10.63 -25.19 1.58
N CYS A 545 -11.53 -24.57 2.33
CA CYS A 545 -12.57 -23.72 1.78
C CYS A 545 -12.76 -22.46 2.67
N TYR A 546 -12.64 -21.29 2.05
CA TYR A 546 -13.07 -20.02 2.64
C TYR A 546 -14.48 -19.70 2.14
N TYR A 547 -15.37 -19.31 3.04
CA TYR A 547 -16.74 -18.95 2.67
C TYR A 547 -17.39 -17.98 3.64
N ASN A 548 -18.43 -17.31 3.18
CA ASN A 548 -19.32 -16.50 4.01
C ASN A 548 -20.78 -16.69 3.57
N GLN A 549 -21.73 -16.10 4.31
CA GLN A 549 -23.16 -16.09 4.01
C GLN A 549 -23.73 -17.51 3.80
N ALA A 550 -23.24 -18.48 4.55
CA ALA A 550 -23.72 -19.84 4.60
C ALA A 550 -23.45 -20.44 5.99
N ASP A 551 -24.31 -21.38 6.42
CA ASP A 551 -24.18 -22.04 7.72
C ASP A 551 -23.18 -23.20 7.66
N GLU A 552 -23.10 -23.83 6.46
CA GLU A 552 -22.32 -25.04 6.25
C GLU A 552 -21.90 -25.17 4.79
N VAL A 553 -20.87 -25.97 4.58
CA VAL A 553 -20.42 -26.39 3.26
C VAL A 553 -20.25 -27.92 3.22
N GLU A 554 -20.59 -28.53 2.10
CA GLU A 554 -20.44 -29.96 1.85
C GLU A 554 -19.58 -30.19 0.61
N LEU A 555 -18.60 -31.07 0.75
CA LEU A 555 -17.68 -31.44 -0.32
C LEU A 555 -18.13 -32.71 -1.02
N PHE A 556 -18.04 -32.72 -2.34
CA PHE A 556 -18.29 -33.88 -3.19
C PHE A 556 -17.08 -34.16 -4.07
N ILE A 557 -16.65 -35.42 -4.16
CA ILE A 557 -15.66 -35.91 -5.11
C ILE A 557 -16.35 -36.89 -6.03
N ASN A 558 -16.36 -36.59 -7.32
CA ASN A 558 -17.06 -37.42 -8.33
C ASN A 558 -18.50 -37.78 -7.91
N GLY A 559 -19.23 -36.79 -7.36
CA GLY A 559 -20.62 -36.94 -6.90
C GLY A 559 -20.78 -37.62 -5.51
N ARG A 560 -19.73 -38.10 -4.89
CA ARG A 560 -19.78 -38.74 -3.56
C ARG A 560 -19.47 -37.72 -2.48
N SER A 561 -20.37 -37.55 -1.50
CA SER A 561 -20.17 -36.66 -0.34
C SER A 561 -18.97 -37.09 0.49
N GLN A 562 -18.16 -36.11 0.87
CA GLN A 562 -17.05 -36.21 1.81
C GLN A 562 -17.43 -35.63 3.19
N GLY A 563 -18.70 -35.31 3.37
CA GLY A 563 -19.25 -34.76 4.60
C GLY A 563 -19.34 -33.25 4.64
N VAL A 564 -20.15 -32.80 5.56
CA VAL A 564 -20.42 -31.39 5.84
C VAL A 564 -19.38 -30.84 6.82
N ARG A 565 -19.02 -29.57 6.63
CA ARG A 565 -18.17 -28.79 7.55
C ARG A 565 -18.83 -27.45 7.86
N ARG A 566 -18.58 -26.95 9.06
CA ARG A 566 -19.00 -25.63 9.52
C ARG A 566 -17.79 -24.91 10.10
N LYS A 567 -17.72 -23.58 9.94
CA LYS A 567 -16.80 -22.77 10.72
C LYS A 567 -17.11 -22.98 12.20
N GLN A 568 -16.13 -23.39 12.97
CA GLN A 568 -16.31 -23.61 14.39
C GLN A 568 -16.08 -22.28 15.13
N ASP A 569 -16.69 -22.15 16.33
CA ASP A 569 -16.47 -21.01 17.22
C ASP A 569 -15.06 -21.02 17.85
N ASP A 570 -14.23 -21.99 17.49
CA ASP A 570 -12.87 -22.23 17.96
C ASP A 570 -11.79 -21.59 17.07
N HIS A 571 -12.10 -20.46 16.49
CA HIS A 571 -11.12 -19.55 15.88
C HIS A 571 -10.53 -20.01 14.54
N GLN A 572 -11.30 -20.71 13.73
CA GLN A 572 -10.94 -21.08 12.36
C GLN A 572 -11.76 -20.29 11.33
N TYR A 573 -11.07 -19.74 10.33
CA TYR A 573 -11.68 -18.99 9.23
C TYR A 573 -11.82 -19.83 7.96
N HIS A 574 -11.23 -21.01 7.93
CA HIS A 574 -11.39 -22.03 6.89
C HIS A 574 -12.07 -23.29 7.45
N VAL A 575 -12.54 -24.13 6.55
CA VAL A 575 -12.89 -25.54 6.81
C VAL A 575 -12.04 -26.44 5.94
N MET A 576 -11.80 -27.69 6.38
CA MET A 576 -10.87 -28.60 5.74
C MET A 576 -11.41 -30.02 5.64
N TRP A 577 -11.10 -30.67 4.51
CA TRP A 577 -11.26 -32.10 4.30
C TRP A 577 -9.92 -32.73 3.89
N ARG A 578 -9.53 -33.80 4.53
CA ARG A 578 -8.37 -34.61 4.16
C ARG A 578 -8.84 -35.83 3.39
N VAL A 579 -8.56 -35.88 2.10
CA VAL A 579 -9.12 -36.85 1.16
C VAL A 579 -8.04 -37.47 0.27
N GLN A 580 -8.36 -38.64 -0.31
CA GLN A 580 -7.51 -39.24 -1.32
C GLN A 580 -7.82 -38.63 -2.70
N PHE A 581 -6.78 -38.31 -3.47
CA PHE A 581 -6.94 -37.81 -4.81
C PHE A 581 -7.46 -38.90 -5.75
N GLU A 582 -8.53 -38.59 -6.47
CA GLU A 582 -9.07 -39.31 -7.59
C GLU A 582 -9.30 -38.32 -8.74
N PRO A 583 -8.85 -38.59 -9.98
CA PRO A 583 -9.13 -37.71 -11.12
C PRO A 583 -10.64 -37.49 -11.31
N GLY A 584 -11.02 -36.29 -11.72
CA GLY A 584 -12.39 -35.92 -11.96
C GLY A 584 -12.79 -34.56 -11.42
N GLU A 585 -13.93 -34.51 -10.75
CA GLU A 585 -14.55 -33.29 -10.27
C GLU A 585 -14.59 -33.24 -8.75
N VAL A 586 -14.24 -32.08 -8.20
CA VAL A 586 -14.50 -31.73 -6.81
C VAL A 586 -15.46 -30.56 -6.77
N ARG A 587 -16.58 -30.72 -6.09
CA ARG A 587 -17.60 -29.70 -5.94
C ARG A 587 -17.82 -29.41 -4.45
N VAL A 588 -17.82 -28.15 -4.08
CA VAL A 588 -18.25 -27.69 -2.76
C VAL A 588 -19.59 -26.97 -2.89
N VAL A 589 -20.50 -27.25 -1.98
CA VAL A 589 -21.86 -26.68 -1.94
C VAL A 589 -22.05 -25.97 -0.60
N ALA A 590 -22.30 -24.68 -0.67
CA ALA A 590 -22.64 -23.87 0.50
C ALA A 590 -24.15 -23.84 0.72
N ARG A 591 -24.59 -24.06 1.96
CA ARG A 591 -26.02 -24.04 2.33
C ARG A 591 -26.28 -23.05 3.45
N GLN A 592 -27.43 -22.43 3.38
CA GLN A 592 -28.00 -21.61 4.44
C GLN A 592 -29.40 -22.14 4.79
N GLN A 593 -29.61 -22.48 6.04
CA GLN A 593 -30.88 -23.10 6.51
C GLN A 593 -31.29 -24.33 5.66
N GLY A 594 -30.29 -25.17 5.32
CA GLY A 594 -30.46 -26.39 4.53
C GLY A 594 -30.67 -26.19 3.01
N ARG A 595 -30.71 -24.94 2.53
CA ARG A 595 -30.85 -24.62 1.09
C ARG A 595 -29.50 -24.30 0.47
N GLU A 596 -29.24 -24.85 -0.71
CA GLU A 596 -28.06 -24.47 -1.49
C GLU A 596 -28.16 -22.99 -1.86
N VAL A 597 -27.13 -22.21 -1.49
CA VAL A 597 -27.00 -20.78 -1.82
C VAL A 597 -25.89 -20.56 -2.84
N ARG A 598 -24.90 -21.46 -2.91
CA ARG A 598 -23.80 -21.38 -3.86
C ARG A 598 -23.09 -22.73 -4.01
N SER A 599 -22.43 -22.91 -5.15
CA SER A 599 -21.49 -24.02 -5.34
C SER A 599 -20.31 -23.59 -6.20
N GLU A 600 -19.16 -24.23 -5.97
CA GLU A 600 -17.94 -24.09 -6.75
C GLU A 600 -17.47 -25.49 -7.17
N THR A 601 -16.91 -25.59 -8.36
CA THR A 601 -16.39 -26.84 -8.91
C THR A 601 -15.00 -26.64 -9.47
N ILE A 602 -14.07 -27.46 -9.03
CA ILE A 602 -12.74 -27.60 -9.62
C ILE A 602 -12.59 -28.97 -10.28
N ARG A 603 -11.79 -29.05 -11.34
CA ARG A 603 -11.62 -30.28 -12.14
C ARG A 603 -10.17 -30.61 -12.33
N THR A 604 -9.88 -31.90 -12.48
CA THR A 604 -8.59 -32.35 -12.94
C THR A 604 -8.41 -31.91 -14.39
N ALA A 605 -7.41 -31.08 -14.65
CA ALA A 605 -7.04 -30.68 -16.01
C ALA A 605 -6.33 -31.81 -16.74
N GLY A 606 -6.56 -31.91 -18.01
CA GLY A 606 -5.82 -32.75 -18.95
C GLY A 606 -4.45 -32.13 -19.31
N GLY A 607 -3.87 -32.58 -20.43
CA GLY A 607 -2.66 -32.00 -20.99
C GLY A 607 -2.83 -30.54 -21.40
N ALA A 608 -1.80 -29.72 -21.23
CA ALA A 608 -1.81 -28.33 -21.68
C ALA A 608 -1.88 -28.25 -23.21
N GLU A 609 -2.89 -27.57 -23.76
CA GLU A 609 -3.13 -27.46 -25.20
C GLU A 609 -3.43 -26.05 -25.69
N LYS A 610 -3.89 -25.15 -24.82
CA LYS A 610 -4.40 -23.84 -25.22
C LYS A 610 -3.91 -22.72 -24.30
N ILE A 611 -3.92 -21.50 -24.83
CA ILE A 611 -3.79 -20.27 -24.07
C ILE A 611 -5.15 -19.57 -24.05
N ARG A 612 -5.60 -19.16 -22.87
CA ARG A 612 -6.75 -18.28 -22.70
C ARG A 612 -6.26 -16.89 -22.32
N LEU A 613 -6.63 -15.87 -23.08
CA LEU A 613 -6.34 -14.47 -22.80
C LEU A 613 -7.57 -13.79 -22.20
N ALA A 614 -7.34 -12.98 -21.17
CA ALA A 614 -8.38 -12.15 -20.57
C ALA A 614 -7.81 -10.79 -20.18
N ALA A 615 -8.57 -9.71 -20.44
CA ALA A 615 -8.22 -8.40 -19.92
C ALA A 615 -8.40 -8.40 -18.39
N ASP A 616 -7.30 -8.32 -17.66
CA ASP A 616 -7.29 -8.27 -16.20
C ASP A 616 -7.63 -6.87 -15.70
N TYR A 617 -7.09 -5.85 -16.40
CA TYR A 617 -7.39 -4.45 -16.12
C TYR A 617 -7.25 -3.60 -17.38
N GLN A 618 -8.18 -2.68 -17.55
CA GLN A 618 -8.21 -1.69 -18.63
C GLN A 618 -8.17 -0.29 -18.03
N GLY A 619 -7.00 0.37 -18.12
CA GLY A 619 -6.79 1.75 -17.71
C GLY A 619 -7.06 2.76 -18.83
N GLU A 620 -6.64 3.98 -18.63
CA GLU A 620 -6.71 5.07 -19.63
C GLU A 620 -5.60 4.96 -20.67
N HIS A 621 -4.44 4.43 -20.29
CA HIS A 621 -3.24 4.31 -21.13
C HIS A 621 -2.60 2.93 -21.05
N THR A 622 -2.83 2.19 -19.97
CA THR A 622 -2.19 0.91 -19.70
C THR A 622 -3.22 -0.20 -19.54
N ILE A 623 -2.98 -1.32 -20.22
CA ILE A 623 -3.84 -2.51 -20.16
C ILE A 623 -3.01 -3.68 -19.63
N PHE A 624 -3.58 -4.44 -18.70
CA PHE A 624 -3.01 -5.69 -18.20
C PHE A 624 -3.81 -6.86 -18.76
N VAL A 625 -3.13 -7.81 -19.40
CA VAL A 625 -3.76 -8.99 -19.98
C VAL A 625 -3.16 -10.23 -19.35
N ALA A 626 -4.01 -11.01 -18.70
CA ALA A 626 -3.67 -12.33 -18.17
C ALA A 626 -3.70 -13.39 -19.27
N ALA A 627 -2.71 -14.26 -19.27
CA ALA A 627 -2.65 -15.45 -20.08
C ALA A 627 -2.65 -16.68 -19.17
N GLU A 628 -3.55 -17.62 -19.44
CA GLU A 628 -3.68 -18.87 -18.71
C GLU A 628 -3.48 -20.06 -19.65
N VAL A 629 -2.67 -21.01 -19.20
CA VAL A 629 -2.48 -22.28 -19.90
C VAL A 629 -3.59 -23.24 -19.49
N THR A 630 -4.35 -23.72 -20.45
CA THR A 630 -5.49 -24.59 -20.21
C THR A 630 -5.38 -25.88 -21.02
N ASP A 631 -6.12 -26.88 -20.58
CA ASP A 631 -6.36 -28.09 -21.36
C ASP A 631 -7.37 -27.85 -22.50
N ARG A 632 -7.76 -28.93 -23.18
CA ARG A 632 -8.72 -28.91 -24.28
C ARG A 632 -10.09 -28.38 -23.88
N GLU A 633 -10.54 -28.68 -22.68
CA GLU A 633 -11.83 -28.29 -22.11
C GLU A 633 -11.80 -26.86 -21.52
N GLY A 634 -10.64 -26.23 -21.46
CA GLY A 634 -10.45 -24.87 -20.89
C GLY A 634 -10.20 -24.87 -19.38
N THR A 635 -9.90 -26.02 -18.78
CA THR A 635 -9.49 -26.12 -17.37
C THR A 635 -8.05 -25.65 -17.23
N LEU A 636 -7.77 -24.79 -16.25
CA LEU A 636 -6.41 -24.31 -15.95
C LEU A 636 -5.50 -25.50 -15.63
N CYS A 637 -4.35 -25.56 -16.29
CA CYS A 637 -3.30 -26.53 -16.02
C CYS A 637 -2.37 -26.00 -14.92
N PRO A 638 -2.53 -26.40 -13.65
CA PRO A 638 -1.89 -25.76 -12.50
C PRO A 638 -0.36 -25.98 -12.42
N TRP A 639 0.16 -26.97 -13.16
CA TRP A 639 1.61 -27.26 -13.24
C TRP A 639 2.27 -26.75 -14.52
N ALA A 640 1.54 -25.97 -15.36
CA ALA A 640 2.06 -25.52 -16.64
C ALA A 640 3.10 -24.41 -16.45
N GLU A 641 4.26 -24.60 -17.11
CA GLU A 641 5.38 -23.67 -17.16
C GLU A 641 5.78 -23.29 -18.59
N ASN A 642 4.83 -23.41 -19.53
CA ASN A 642 5.04 -23.10 -20.93
C ASN A 642 5.52 -21.67 -21.11
N GLU A 643 6.52 -21.47 -21.97
CA GLU A 643 6.96 -20.14 -22.38
C GLU A 643 5.95 -19.54 -23.36
N ILE A 644 5.41 -18.38 -23.02
CA ILE A 644 4.38 -17.68 -23.79
C ILE A 644 4.98 -16.41 -24.39
N TYR A 645 4.89 -16.31 -25.73
CA TYR A 645 5.29 -15.16 -26.52
C TYR A 645 4.10 -14.28 -26.84
N PHE A 646 4.26 -12.98 -26.64
CA PHE A 646 3.22 -11.98 -26.87
C PHE A 646 3.55 -11.06 -28.02
N SER A 647 2.53 -10.63 -28.74
CA SER A 647 2.61 -9.48 -29.67
C SER A 647 1.36 -8.64 -29.53
N ALA A 648 1.47 -7.35 -29.80
CA ALA A 648 0.35 -6.42 -29.72
C ALA A 648 0.32 -5.47 -30.91
N GLU A 649 -0.88 -5.22 -31.42
CA GLU A 649 -1.14 -4.15 -32.41
C GLU A 649 -1.79 -2.98 -31.66
N ASN A 650 -1.40 -1.74 -31.99
CA ASN A 650 -1.80 -0.51 -31.33
C ASN A 650 -1.33 -0.37 -29.85
N ALA A 651 -0.34 -1.15 -29.45
CA ALA A 651 0.27 -1.00 -28.12
C ALA A 651 1.73 -1.45 -28.15
N ASP A 652 2.50 -0.95 -27.17
CA ASP A 652 3.83 -1.44 -26.85
C ASP A 652 3.78 -2.36 -25.64
N ILE A 653 4.51 -3.47 -25.68
CA ILE A 653 4.70 -4.33 -24.51
C ILE A 653 5.71 -3.64 -23.60
N ILE A 654 5.27 -3.22 -22.41
CA ILE A 654 6.10 -2.49 -21.45
C ILE A 654 6.56 -3.37 -20.29
N GLY A 655 5.98 -4.58 -20.13
CA GLY A 655 6.39 -5.55 -19.13
C GLY A 655 5.69 -6.88 -19.26
N VAL A 656 6.31 -7.91 -18.69
CA VAL A 656 5.75 -9.25 -18.51
C VAL A 656 6.09 -9.76 -17.11
N ASP A 657 5.14 -10.44 -16.47
CA ASP A 657 5.33 -11.01 -15.13
C ASP A 657 4.51 -12.30 -14.97
N ASN A 658 4.91 -13.18 -14.08
CA ASN A 658 4.17 -14.39 -13.76
C ASN A 658 3.92 -14.59 -12.25
N GLY A 659 4.37 -13.65 -11.41
CA GLY A 659 4.24 -13.69 -9.96
C GLY A 659 5.20 -14.62 -9.24
N SER A 660 6.17 -15.22 -9.94
CA SER A 660 7.23 -16.04 -9.30
C SER A 660 8.20 -15.14 -8.53
N GLN A 661 8.40 -15.43 -7.25
CA GLN A 661 9.32 -14.68 -6.40
C GLN A 661 10.79 -14.89 -6.77
N PHE A 662 11.13 -16.01 -7.42
CA PHE A 662 12.50 -16.43 -7.71
C PHE A 662 12.84 -16.50 -9.21
N SER A 663 11.94 -16.12 -10.09
CA SER A 663 12.25 -16.05 -11.53
C SER A 663 13.28 -14.97 -11.82
N THR A 664 14.33 -15.33 -12.58
CA THR A 664 15.37 -14.41 -13.07
C THR A 664 15.11 -13.90 -14.48
N GLU A 665 14.00 -14.28 -15.11
CA GLU A 665 13.60 -13.77 -16.41
C GLU A 665 13.43 -12.24 -16.40
N ARG A 666 13.70 -11.60 -17.53
CA ARG A 666 13.59 -10.14 -17.65
C ARG A 666 12.13 -9.71 -17.65
N PHE A 667 11.81 -8.68 -16.89
CA PHE A 667 10.49 -8.06 -16.91
C PHE A 667 10.21 -7.33 -18.24
N LYS A 668 11.23 -6.67 -18.82
CA LYS A 668 11.13 -6.05 -20.15
C LYS A 668 11.45 -7.09 -21.22
N SER A 669 10.45 -7.81 -21.63
CA SER A 669 10.49 -8.85 -22.65
C SER A 669 9.14 -8.93 -23.34
N ASP A 670 9.07 -9.64 -24.46
CA ASP A 670 7.85 -10.02 -25.16
C ASP A 670 7.39 -11.45 -24.85
N HIS A 671 8.09 -12.12 -23.94
CA HIS A 671 7.76 -13.51 -23.54
C HIS A 671 8.05 -13.72 -22.05
N ARG A 672 7.35 -14.70 -21.49
CA ARG A 672 7.47 -15.12 -20.10
C ARG A 672 6.96 -16.53 -19.92
N LYS A 673 7.64 -17.33 -19.11
CA LYS A 673 7.10 -18.63 -18.68
C LYS A 673 5.85 -18.44 -17.83
N ALA A 674 4.88 -19.32 -18.00
CA ALA A 674 3.79 -19.43 -17.06
C ALA A 674 4.32 -19.91 -15.70
N PHE A 675 3.69 -19.46 -14.64
CA PHE A 675 3.95 -19.91 -13.26
C PHE A 675 2.64 -20.35 -12.63
N PHE A 676 2.56 -21.64 -12.31
CA PHE A 676 1.28 -22.29 -11.99
C PHE A 676 0.17 -21.96 -12.99
N GLY A 677 0.51 -22.12 -14.27
CA GLY A 677 -0.37 -21.94 -15.40
C GLY A 677 -0.70 -20.51 -15.81
N LYS A 678 -0.12 -19.49 -15.17
CA LYS A 678 -0.47 -18.08 -15.41
C LYS A 678 0.73 -17.19 -15.71
N THR A 679 0.50 -16.20 -16.57
CA THR A 679 1.42 -15.07 -16.77
C THR A 679 0.63 -13.81 -17.14
N MET A 680 1.29 -12.65 -17.09
CA MET A 680 0.73 -11.33 -17.34
C MET A 680 1.56 -10.59 -18.38
N VAL A 681 0.92 -9.94 -19.35
CA VAL A 681 1.55 -8.95 -20.23
C VAL A 681 0.95 -7.58 -19.95
N ILE A 682 1.80 -6.56 -19.94
CA ILE A 682 1.44 -5.17 -19.66
C ILE A 682 1.68 -4.35 -20.91
N LEU A 683 0.67 -3.60 -21.33
CA LEU A 683 0.61 -2.91 -22.61
C LEU A 683 0.40 -1.42 -22.44
N ARG A 684 1.21 -0.58 -23.09
CA ARG A 684 1.01 0.86 -23.22
C ARG A 684 0.34 1.14 -24.56
N VAL A 685 -0.88 1.67 -24.54
CA VAL A 685 -1.68 1.94 -25.72
C VAL A 685 -1.15 3.15 -26.47
N LYS A 686 -1.05 3.06 -27.82
CA LYS A 686 -0.56 4.14 -28.69
C LYS A 686 -1.66 5.12 -29.09
N ASP A 687 -2.79 4.59 -29.55
CA ASP A 687 -3.95 5.38 -29.96
C ASP A 687 -5.17 4.91 -29.15
N PRO A 688 -5.61 5.67 -28.15
CA PRO A 688 -6.72 5.27 -27.27
C PRO A 688 -8.09 5.21 -28.01
N GLN A 689 -8.18 5.75 -29.22
CA GLN A 689 -9.39 5.70 -30.04
C GLN A 689 -9.53 4.38 -30.82
N LYS A 690 -8.48 3.54 -30.82
CA LYS A 690 -8.47 2.27 -31.55
C LYS A 690 -8.36 1.10 -30.57
N PRO A 691 -8.96 -0.06 -30.91
CA PRO A 691 -8.79 -1.27 -30.12
C PRO A 691 -7.32 -1.75 -30.18
N VAL A 692 -6.93 -2.46 -29.13
CA VAL A 692 -5.67 -3.19 -29.05
C VAL A 692 -5.92 -4.64 -29.37
N GLN A 693 -5.14 -5.23 -30.29
CA GLN A 693 -5.14 -6.65 -30.53
C GLN A 693 -3.92 -7.28 -29.86
N VAL A 694 -4.16 -8.26 -29.01
CA VAL A 694 -3.10 -9.02 -28.32
C VAL A 694 -3.12 -10.44 -28.84
N LYS A 695 -1.95 -10.96 -29.19
CA LYS A 695 -1.75 -12.36 -29.58
C LYS A 695 -0.78 -13.01 -28.61
N ALA A 696 -1.04 -14.25 -28.27
CA ALA A 696 -0.16 -15.09 -27.46
C ALA A 696 0.08 -16.42 -28.17
N LEU A 697 1.33 -16.87 -28.13
CA LEU A 697 1.79 -18.10 -28.74
C LEU A 697 2.69 -18.88 -27.77
N ALA A 698 2.49 -20.17 -27.69
CA ALA A 698 3.45 -21.10 -27.09
C ALA A 698 3.74 -22.22 -28.09
N PRO A 699 4.94 -22.85 -28.02
CA PRO A 699 5.24 -24.03 -28.86
C PRO A 699 4.12 -25.09 -28.74
N ASP A 700 3.77 -25.68 -29.87
CA ASP A 700 2.74 -26.73 -30.00
C ASP A 700 1.28 -26.30 -29.70
N PHE A 701 1.03 -25.03 -29.35
CA PHE A 701 -0.29 -24.50 -29.10
C PHE A 701 -0.82 -23.69 -30.30
N GLN A 702 -2.14 -23.64 -30.43
CA GLN A 702 -2.75 -22.65 -31.31
C GLN A 702 -2.59 -21.25 -30.73
N ALA A 703 -2.29 -20.27 -31.61
CA ALA A 703 -2.21 -18.89 -31.19
C ALA A 703 -3.55 -18.39 -30.61
N ALA A 704 -3.49 -17.80 -29.43
CA ALA A 704 -4.63 -17.12 -28.84
C ALA A 704 -4.65 -15.65 -29.24
N SER A 705 -5.83 -15.04 -29.35
CA SER A 705 -5.97 -13.61 -29.59
C SER A 705 -7.08 -13.01 -28.74
N LEU A 706 -6.87 -11.75 -28.36
CA LEU A 706 -7.81 -10.93 -27.59
C LEU A 706 -7.86 -9.54 -28.22
N THR A 707 -9.07 -9.02 -28.46
CA THR A 707 -9.28 -7.62 -28.80
C THR A 707 -9.81 -6.90 -27.55
N THR A 708 -9.17 -5.82 -27.18
CA THR A 708 -9.50 -5.04 -25.97
C THR A 708 -9.32 -3.54 -26.24
N SER A 709 -9.75 -2.69 -25.32
CA SER A 709 -9.64 -1.24 -25.43
C SER A 709 -9.37 -0.64 -24.07
N VAL A 710 -8.80 0.56 -24.05
CA VAL A 710 -8.75 1.38 -22.83
C VAL A 710 -10.16 1.78 -22.39
N ARG A 711 -10.31 2.10 -21.13
CA ARG A 711 -11.53 2.74 -20.63
C ARG A 711 -11.49 4.22 -20.97
N PRO A 712 -12.64 4.86 -21.31
CA PRO A 712 -12.70 6.30 -21.41
C PRO A 712 -12.21 6.93 -20.10
N GLY A 713 -11.49 8.04 -20.20
CA GLY A 713 -10.95 8.76 -19.05
C GLY A 713 -12.01 9.03 -18.00
N ARG A 714 -11.60 9.03 -16.75
CA ARG A 714 -12.47 9.33 -15.61
C ARG A 714 -12.89 10.80 -15.69
N PRO A 715 -14.17 11.11 -15.44
CA PRO A 715 -14.64 12.48 -15.42
C PRO A 715 -14.01 13.32 -14.32
#